data_14a24a5da815b1b9afbd65b8e465f584
#
_entry.id   14a24a5da815b1b9afbd65b8e465f584
#
_cell.length_a   1.000
_cell.length_b   1.000
_cell.length_c   1.000
_cell.angle_alpha   90.00
_cell.angle_beta   90.00
_cell.angle_gamma   90.00
#
_symmetry.space_group_name_H-M   'P 1'
#
loop_
_entity.id
_entity.type
_entity.pdbx_description
1 polymer ?
#
loop_
_entity_poly.entity_id
_entity_poly.type
_entity_poly.pdbx_seq_one_letter_code
_entity_poly.pdbx_strand_id
1 'polypeptide(L)'
;MTDNGDTRMAGQDQAPSAQPGSGPAALAKTCNKFDAPMPTDLANALSHENDDSYSEERTAKRPRMDHPAGSNDVSNGQKASENNSNSQHADENGNENGEAPPAGTNGTVDRRAGLAPIKKEYIIEVSTNRNSKSDNVDDDAAEGRGGNAGDARDSREDRDGGPRGKKGKKEKRRKGQNTERSFGNSRDAIQLCNSRALYSEFSPHECKYGDKCRMSHDVRKYLEEGRRGDVEAFGGKCPVFEQYGTCFSGWKCRFVRSHMKEVEHEDGRKELVLIDKSNEKKFAGEDGTKGVKVSGGDGTDERRPGIYNNVDMSIKIELNRKRVDFTKADEYIKWMNDEANINNEFHQRRKDQSTESIDDIRARYVDPPFKPSEKRRLYFGPETPALAPLTTQGNLPFRRLCVELGCELTYSEMAMSMPLLQGTKADWTLLRAHESEVSPPAFKPSKTNFVYDDYDHSRDIRFGAQISGNQPWIVTKAADALNRFCPNLRLIDLNCGCPIDMVFKSGGGSALLEAQGKLERMIRGMNAMSGEIPITAKIRTGVKSSRPTAPSVIGKLAFGSREHRERLGAPGCAAITLHGRSREQRYTKRADWSYIGECAALIKAYNEQKDALTDTAAEPDPSTLPNSKDGRIYFLGNGDCYSHIEYQEHVEKARVDTVMIGRGALIKPWLFEEIGKAQYLDKSATERLTYIEKFVRYGLDVWGSDEVGVGLTRRFLLEWLSFAHRYIPIGLLEYLPPSLNDRPPAYVGRNELETLMASGNYKDWIKITEMYLGPVHPGFEFQPKHRSNAYEAEG
;
A
#
# COMPACT_ATOMS: atom_id res chain seq x y z
N MET A 1 -48.45 44.72 31.22
CA MET A 1 -49.82 44.70 30.75
C MET A 1 -49.93 43.45 29.95
N THR A 2 -50.29 42.41 30.57
CA THR A 2 -51.54 41.65 30.52
C THR A 2 -51.56 40.74 29.30
N ASP A 3 -51.88 39.49 29.27
CA ASP A 3 -52.27 38.56 30.29
C ASP A 3 -52.56 37.22 29.56
N ASN A 4 -52.21 36.13 30.19
CA ASN A 4 -52.94 34.87 30.36
C ASN A 4 -53.61 34.11 29.19
N GLY A 5 -53.41 32.82 29.23
CA GLY A 5 -54.47 31.83 29.09
C GLY A 5 -54.05 30.45 28.66
N ASP A 6 -53.73 29.71 29.63
CA ASP A 6 -53.90 28.27 29.92
C ASP A 6 -55.18 27.63 29.26
N THR A 7 -55.07 26.39 28.81
CA THR A 7 -55.90 25.28 29.27
C THR A 7 -55.62 23.96 28.58
N ARG A 8 -55.37 22.97 29.44
CA ARG A 8 -55.39 21.50 29.37
C ARG A 8 -56.67 20.88 28.75
N MET A 9 -56.50 19.63 28.30
CA MET A 9 -57.17 18.35 28.58
C MET A 9 -56.97 17.41 27.42
N ALA A 10 -56.31 16.28 27.46
CA ALA A 10 -56.66 14.94 27.98
C ALA A 10 -57.80 14.24 27.19
N GLY A 11 -57.51 13.05 26.70
CA GLY A 11 -58.43 12.09 26.09
C GLY A 11 -57.70 10.83 25.60
N GLN A 12 -57.71 9.82 26.48
CA GLN A 12 -57.41 8.40 26.16
C GLN A 12 -58.54 7.85 25.27
N ASP A 13 -58.20 6.80 24.46
CA ASP A 13 -58.90 5.51 24.41
C ASP A 13 -58.27 4.59 23.34
N GLN A 14 -57.73 3.49 23.77
CA GLN A 14 -58.11 2.09 23.68
C GLN A 14 -58.04 1.41 22.32
N ALA A 15 -57.21 0.37 22.33
CA ALA A 15 -57.13 -0.71 21.35
C ALA A 15 -58.42 -1.62 21.38
N PRO A 16 -58.58 -2.47 20.37
CA PRO A 16 -58.85 -3.85 20.74
C PRO A 16 -57.99 -4.92 20.03
N SER A 17 -57.72 -5.95 20.83
CA SER A 17 -57.21 -7.25 20.52
C SER A 17 -58.13 -8.12 19.67
N ALA A 18 -57.60 -9.00 18.81
CA ALA A 18 -58.10 -10.35 18.58
C ALA A 18 -57.10 -11.27 17.89
N GLN A 19 -56.82 -12.37 18.51
CA GLN A 19 -56.30 -13.65 17.95
C GLN A 19 -57.50 -14.57 17.60
N PRO A 20 -57.30 -15.84 17.14
CA PRO A 20 -56.41 -16.46 16.13
C PRO A 20 -57.23 -17.35 15.17
N GLY A 21 -56.56 -17.94 14.14
CA GLY A 21 -57.22 -18.97 13.34
C GLY A 21 -56.38 -19.61 12.22
N SER A 22 -55.93 -20.80 12.51
CA SER A 22 -55.77 -21.99 11.67
C SER A 22 -54.99 -21.93 10.36
N GLY A 23 -53.89 -22.75 10.27
CA GLY A 23 -53.42 -23.31 9.03
C GLY A 23 -54.35 -24.44 8.51
N PRO A 24 -54.05 -25.22 7.47
CA PRO A 24 -52.79 -25.82 7.09
C PRO A 24 -52.52 -26.03 5.57
N ALA A 25 -51.49 -26.78 5.24
CA ALA A 25 -51.21 -27.64 4.11
C ALA A 25 -50.16 -27.12 3.13
N ALA A 26 -49.00 -27.63 3.23
CA ALA A 26 -48.32 -28.72 2.49
C ALA A 26 -48.36 -28.60 0.96
N LEU A 27 -47.21 -28.29 0.37
CA LEU A 27 -46.79 -28.88 -0.90
C LEU A 27 -45.25 -29.08 -0.89
N ALA A 28 -44.88 -30.33 -0.76
CA ALA A 28 -43.53 -30.84 -0.90
C ALA A 28 -43.22 -31.13 -2.37
N LYS A 29 -41.89 -31.26 -2.63
CA LYS A 29 -41.20 -31.83 -3.80
C LYS A 29 -40.86 -30.79 -4.89
N THR A 30 -39.61 -30.66 -5.28
CA THR A 30 -38.64 -31.68 -5.69
C THR A 30 -37.18 -31.15 -5.54
N CYS A 31 -36.42 -31.88 -4.80
CA CYS A 31 -34.98 -31.86 -4.70
C CYS A 31 -34.41 -32.54 -5.95
N ASN A 32 -33.56 -31.89 -6.71
CA ASN A 32 -32.65 -32.58 -7.63
C ASN A 32 -31.21 -32.39 -7.11
N LYS A 33 -30.67 -33.51 -6.65
CA LYS A 33 -29.30 -33.78 -6.32
C LYS A 33 -28.37 -33.47 -7.49
N PHE A 34 -27.35 -32.67 -7.24
CA PHE A 34 -26.09 -32.75 -7.94
C PHE A 34 -25.03 -33.09 -6.89
N ASP A 35 -24.80 -34.35 -6.71
CA ASP A 35 -23.62 -34.93 -6.09
C ASP A 35 -22.48 -34.84 -7.12
N ALA A 36 -21.56 -33.90 -6.96
CA ALA A 36 -20.24 -33.93 -7.53
C ALA A 36 -19.25 -34.27 -6.41
N PRO A 37 -18.41 -35.30 -6.54
CA PRO A 37 -17.44 -35.66 -5.51
C PRO A 37 -16.38 -34.57 -5.40
N MET A 38 -16.09 -34.15 -4.18
CA MET A 38 -14.98 -33.24 -3.84
C MET A 38 -13.65 -33.92 -4.25
N PRO A 39 -12.68 -33.14 -4.78
CA PRO A 39 -11.33 -33.64 -4.98
C PRO A 39 -10.73 -34.08 -3.65
N THR A 40 -10.23 -35.28 -3.59
CA THR A 40 -9.64 -35.92 -2.40
C THR A 40 -8.41 -35.18 -1.83
N ASP A 41 -7.82 -34.29 -2.60
CA ASP A 41 -6.63 -33.52 -2.19
C ASP A 41 -6.94 -32.38 -1.19
N LEU A 42 -8.18 -31.91 -1.13
CA LEU A 42 -8.57 -30.86 -0.18
C LEU A 42 -8.81 -31.41 1.24
N ALA A 43 -9.27 -32.66 1.33
CA ALA A 43 -9.49 -33.32 2.63
C ALA A 43 -8.16 -33.63 3.34
N ASN A 44 -7.10 -33.90 2.58
CA ASN A 44 -5.76 -34.18 3.11
C ASN A 44 -5.03 -32.91 3.56
N ALA A 45 -5.38 -31.72 3.04
CA ALA A 45 -4.82 -30.45 3.49
C ALA A 45 -5.31 -30.04 4.89
N LEU A 46 -6.43 -30.58 5.35
CA LEU A 46 -7.00 -30.32 6.66
C LEU A 46 -6.53 -31.30 7.74
N SER A 47 -5.92 -32.44 7.35
CA SER A 47 -5.50 -33.51 8.27
C SER A 47 -4.01 -33.49 8.61
N HIS A 48 -3.20 -32.69 7.96
CA HIS A 48 -1.79 -32.51 8.32
C HIS A 48 -1.63 -31.25 9.19
N GLU A 49 -1.91 -31.37 10.46
CA GLU A 49 -1.38 -30.48 11.48
C GLU A 49 0.13 -30.73 11.58
N ASN A 50 0.91 -29.90 10.86
CA ASN A 50 2.34 -29.84 11.09
C ASN A 50 2.60 -29.10 12.39
N ASP A 51 3.12 -29.85 13.36
CA ASP A 51 3.76 -29.37 14.58
C ASP A 51 4.92 -28.41 14.21
N ASP A 52 4.67 -27.14 14.17
CA ASP A 52 5.71 -26.12 14.11
C ASP A 52 6.18 -25.76 15.52
N SER A 53 6.96 -26.67 16.12
CA SER A 53 7.78 -26.35 17.30
C SER A 53 9.18 -25.96 16.82
N TYR A 54 9.45 -24.67 16.67
CA TYR A 54 10.80 -24.15 16.60
C TYR A 54 11.38 -24.10 18.01
N SER A 55 12.20 -25.09 18.35
CA SER A 55 13.15 -25.01 19.45
C SER A 55 14.52 -24.61 18.89
N GLU A 56 15.09 -23.52 19.42
CA GLU A 56 16.52 -23.25 19.32
C GLU A 56 17.29 -24.37 20.00
N GLU A 57 17.84 -25.30 19.24
CA GLU A 57 18.82 -26.26 19.76
C GLU A 57 20.23 -25.94 19.26
N ARG A 58 21.09 -25.71 20.25
CA ARG A 58 22.53 -25.70 20.12
C ARG A 58 22.99 -27.08 19.65
N THR A 59 23.80 -27.11 18.59
CA THR A 59 24.42 -28.29 17.99
C THR A 59 25.36 -29.01 18.94
N ALA A 60 25.06 -30.28 19.21
CA ALA A 60 26.02 -31.28 19.70
C ALA A 60 26.47 -32.16 18.53
N LYS A 61 27.78 -32.37 18.47
CA LYS A 61 28.55 -33.14 17.48
C LYS A 61 28.15 -34.62 17.44
N ARG A 62 28.04 -35.19 16.24
CA ARG A 62 28.15 -36.63 16.02
C ARG A 62 29.28 -37.01 15.06
N PRO A 63 29.93 -38.18 15.25
CA PRO A 63 31.22 -38.51 14.65
C PRO A 63 31.11 -39.18 13.27
N ARG A 64 32.22 -39.05 12.55
CA ARG A 64 32.50 -39.71 11.26
C ARG A 64 32.54 -41.24 11.37
N MET A 65 32.05 -41.91 10.34
CA MET A 65 32.53 -43.24 9.93
C MET A 65 33.00 -43.20 8.48
N ASP A 66 34.20 -43.70 8.29
CA ASP A 66 34.91 -43.80 7.01
C ASP A 66 34.58 -45.09 6.26
N HIS A 67 34.89 -45.07 4.97
CA HIS A 67 35.40 -46.06 4.03
C HIS A 67 34.52 -46.55 2.88
N PRO A 68 35.14 -47.00 1.77
CA PRO A 68 36.29 -46.49 1.02
C PRO A 68 36.09 -46.43 -0.51
N ALA A 69 37.15 -46.03 -1.17
CA ALA A 69 37.34 -45.77 -2.60
C ALA A 69 37.34 -47.02 -3.52
N GLY A 70 37.12 -46.77 -4.83
CA GLY A 70 37.41 -47.63 -5.96
C GLY A 70 37.07 -46.90 -7.24
N SER A 71 37.90 -46.38 -7.90
CA SER A 71 38.89 -46.40 -8.96
C SER A 71 38.34 -46.82 -10.34
N ASN A 72 38.74 -46.00 -11.33
CA ASN A 72 39.04 -46.30 -12.77
C ASN A 72 37.87 -46.45 -13.71
N ASP A 73 37.88 -46.08 -14.96
CA ASP A 73 38.82 -45.38 -15.86
C ASP A 73 38.10 -45.17 -17.22
N VAL A 74 38.43 -44.07 -17.89
CA VAL A 74 38.71 -43.92 -19.36
C VAL A 74 37.68 -44.41 -20.39
N SER A 75 37.14 -43.56 -21.24
CA SER A 75 37.54 -43.29 -22.59
C SER A 75 36.40 -42.71 -23.47
N ASN A 76 36.71 -41.60 -24.09
CA ASN A 76 36.65 -41.18 -25.50
C ASN A 76 35.68 -41.87 -26.47
N GLY A 77 34.97 -41.09 -27.23
CA GLY A 77 34.38 -41.51 -28.47
C GLY A 77 33.52 -40.42 -29.17
N GLN A 78 34.11 -39.84 -30.15
CA GLN A 78 33.60 -38.83 -31.09
C GLN A 78 32.63 -39.37 -32.13
N LYS A 79 31.88 -38.40 -32.78
CA LYS A 79 31.37 -38.36 -34.17
C LYS A 79 30.04 -39.09 -34.40
N ALA A 80 29.14 -38.65 -35.26
CA ALA A 80 28.99 -37.65 -36.28
C ALA A 80 27.59 -37.85 -36.89
N SER A 81 27.01 -36.75 -37.34
CA SER A 81 26.16 -36.53 -38.49
C SER A 81 25.52 -37.69 -39.21
N GLU A 82 24.24 -37.56 -39.58
CA GLU A 82 23.81 -37.48 -41.00
C GLU A 82 22.27 -37.47 -41.13
N ASN A 83 21.82 -36.55 -41.93
CA ASN A 83 20.72 -36.43 -42.84
C ASN A 83 19.95 -37.70 -43.30
N ASN A 84 18.64 -37.63 -43.45
CA ASN A 84 17.94 -37.58 -44.78
C ASN A 84 16.43 -37.83 -44.60
N SER A 85 15.62 -36.94 -45.03
CA SER A 85 14.85 -36.78 -46.30
C SER A 85 13.78 -37.80 -46.61
N ASN A 86 12.58 -37.25 -46.88
CA ASN A 86 11.57 -37.62 -47.91
C ASN A 86 10.66 -38.83 -47.70
N SER A 87 9.35 -38.61 -47.74
CA SER A 87 8.54 -38.62 -48.98
C SER A 87 7.05 -38.54 -48.70
N GLN A 88 6.40 -37.71 -49.47
CA GLN A 88 5.09 -37.63 -50.02
C GLN A 88 4.22 -38.91 -50.02
N HIS A 89 2.92 -38.77 -49.73
CA HIS A 89 1.88 -39.12 -50.72
C HIS A 89 0.56 -38.42 -50.41
N ALA A 90 -0.02 -37.89 -51.45
CA ALA A 90 -1.34 -37.33 -51.61
C ALA A 90 -2.41 -38.44 -51.68
N ASP A 91 -3.68 -38.09 -51.31
CA ASP A 91 -4.79 -38.32 -52.26
C ASP A 91 -6.05 -37.59 -51.76
N GLU A 92 -6.77 -37.20 -52.78
CA GLU A 92 -7.93 -36.31 -52.90
C GLU A 92 -9.26 -36.91 -52.44
N ASN A 93 -10.21 -35.99 -52.20
CA ASN A 93 -11.62 -35.84 -52.60
C ASN A 93 -12.51 -35.44 -51.42
N GLY A 94 -13.29 -34.40 -51.43
CA GLY A 94 -14.12 -33.74 -52.41
C GLY A 94 -15.38 -33.24 -51.70
N ASN A 95 -15.67 -31.94 -51.85
CA ASN A 95 -17.00 -31.27 -51.92
C ASN A 95 -17.95 -31.31 -50.70
N GLU A 96 -18.57 -30.30 -50.22
CA GLU A 96 -19.32 -29.12 -50.68
C GLU A 96 -19.75 -28.17 -49.56
N ASN A 97 -19.64 -26.87 -49.83
CA ASN A 97 -20.51 -25.76 -49.47
C ASN A 97 -21.04 -25.53 -48.05
N GLY A 98 -20.62 -24.42 -47.50
CA GLY A 98 -21.25 -23.68 -46.39
C GLY A 98 -20.49 -22.42 -46.06
N GLU A 99 -20.84 -21.27 -46.65
CA GLU A 99 -20.24 -19.98 -46.39
C GLU A 99 -20.37 -19.55 -44.90
N ALA A 100 -19.21 -19.31 -44.23
CA ALA A 100 -19.10 -18.55 -43.02
C ALA A 100 -18.10 -17.39 -43.28
N PRO A 101 -18.29 -16.21 -42.67
CA PRO A 101 -17.48 -15.02 -42.97
C PRO A 101 -16.03 -15.17 -42.55
N PRO A 102 -15.09 -14.43 -43.12
CA PRO A 102 -13.65 -14.69 -43.01
C PRO A 102 -13.13 -14.37 -41.62
N ALA A 103 -12.59 -15.38 -40.96
CA ALA A 103 -11.76 -15.25 -39.79
C ALA A 103 -10.45 -14.56 -40.16
N GLY A 104 -10.17 -13.49 -39.48
CA GLY A 104 -8.95 -12.70 -39.62
C GLY A 104 -7.70 -13.58 -39.50
N THR A 105 -6.80 -13.36 -40.42
CA THR A 105 -5.47 -13.95 -40.50
C THR A 105 -4.73 -13.86 -39.17
N ASN A 106 -4.53 -14.99 -38.50
CA ASN A 106 -3.57 -15.14 -37.42
C ASN A 106 -2.13 -15.04 -37.96
N GLY A 107 -1.68 -13.79 -38.15
CA GLY A 107 -0.25 -13.52 -38.21
C GLY A 107 0.34 -13.80 -36.83
N THR A 108 1.21 -14.78 -36.73
CA THR A 108 2.08 -14.97 -35.55
C THR A 108 2.93 -13.72 -35.38
N VAL A 109 2.45 -12.79 -34.54
CA VAL A 109 3.22 -11.60 -34.13
C VAL A 109 4.39 -12.12 -33.32
N ASP A 110 5.61 -11.90 -33.82
CA ASP A 110 6.85 -12.26 -33.16
C ASP A 110 6.99 -11.40 -31.88
N ARG A 111 6.46 -11.91 -30.76
CA ARG A 111 6.50 -11.24 -29.45
C ARG A 111 7.91 -11.31 -28.92
N ARG A 112 8.70 -10.27 -29.14
CA ARG A 112 9.96 -10.09 -28.42
C ARG A 112 9.64 -9.98 -26.93
N ALA A 113 10.00 -11.01 -26.17
CA ALA A 113 9.68 -11.08 -24.75
C ALA A 113 10.25 -9.85 -24.00
N GLY A 114 9.37 -9.11 -23.34
CA GLY A 114 9.72 -7.97 -22.49
C GLY A 114 9.73 -6.60 -23.19
N LEU A 115 9.42 -6.51 -24.48
CA LEU A 115 9.23 -5.24 -25.18
C LEU A 115 7.76 -5.00 -25.49
N ALA A 116 7.32 -3.75 -25.32
CA ALA A 116 5.97 -3.35 -25.63
C ALA A 116 5.75 -3.28 -27.16
N PRO A 117 4.53 -3.62 -27.64
CA PRO A 117 4.20 -3.69 -29.07
C PRO A 117 3.91 -2.30 -29.67
N ILE A 118 4.94 -1.48 -29.81
CA ILE A 118 4.82 -0.16 -30.44
C ILE A 118 4.91 -0.33 -31.96
N LYS A 119 4.07 0.41 -32.70
CA LYS A 119 4.09 0.48 -34.16
C LYS A 119 5.46 0.93 -34.66
N LYS A 120 5.95 0.28 -35.68
CA LYS A 120 7.31 0.47 -36.24
C LYS A 120 7.63 1.93 -36.59
N GLU A 121 6.65 2.67 -37.07
CA GLU A 121 6.77 4.08 -37.46
C GLU A 121 7.18 5.04 -36.34
N TYR A 122 6.98 4.62 -35.07
CA TYR A 122 7.33 5.42 -33.88
C TYR A 122 8.62 4.94 -33.22
N ILE A 123 9.15 3.78 -33.56
CA ILE A 123 10.36 3.22 -32.93
C ILE A 123 11.60 3.96 -33.42
N ILE A 124 12.44 4.41 -32.49
CA ILE A 124 13.76 4.96 -32.80
C ILE A 124 14.71 3.77 -32.97
N GLU A 125 15.23 3.61 -34.21
CA GLU A 125 16.29 2.64 -34.48
C GLU A 125 17.60 3.11 -33.83
N VAL A 126 17.88 2.58 -32.67
CA VAL A 126 19.19 2.77 -32.03
C VAL A 126 20.15 1.79 -32.67
N SER A 127 21.18 2.31 -33.39
CA SER A 127 22.24 1.48 -33.94
C SER A 127 22.96 0.73 -32.83
N THR A 128 22.58 -0.53 -32.65
CA THR A 128 23.11 -1.39 -31.59
C THR A 128 24.52 -1.86 -31.90
N ASN A 129 25.49 -1.06 -31.57
CA ASN A 129 26.85 -1.52 -31.44
C ASN A 129 27.20 -1.82 -29.96
N ARG A 130 26.29 -2.48 -29.25
CA ARG A 130 26.52 -2.93 -27.87
C ARG A 130 26.05 -4.36 -27.67
N ASN A 131 27.00 -5.22 -27.36
CA ASN A 131 26.77 -6.47 -26.64
C ASN A 131 26.14 -6.16 -25.27
N SER A 132 24.93 -5.66 -25.23
CA SER A 132 24.12 -5.56 -24.04
C SER A 132 23.44 -6.91 -23.85
N LYS A 133 23.99 -7.74 -23.01
CA LYS A 133 23.19 -8.75 -22.32
C LYS A 133 22.00 -7.99 -21.72
N SER A 134 20.83 -8.17 -22.32
CA SER A 134 19.56 -7.68 -21.81
C SER A 134 19.43 -8.14 -20.34
N ASP A 135 19.80 -7.27 -19.42
CA ASP A 135 19.45 -7.45 -18.02
C ASP A 135 17.95 -7.07 -17.88
N ASN A 136 17.07 -8.02 -18.24
CA ASN A 136 15.67 -8.01 -17.83
C ASN A 136 15.62 -8.20 -16.31
N VAL A 137 16.05 -7.18 -15.57
CA VAL A 137 15.98 -7.18 -14.11
C VAL A 137 14.82 -6.28 -13.73
N ASP A 138 13.72 -6.88 -13.31
CA ASP A 138 12.61 -6.20 -12.62
C ASP A 138 13.16 -5.37 -11.45
N ASP A 139 12.61 -4.19 -11.23
CA ASP A 139 13.03 -3.21 -10.25
C ASP A 139 13.22 -3.76 -8.84
N ASP A 140 12.39 -4.74 -8.45
CA ASP A 140 12.49 -5.42 -7.16
C ASP A 140 13.27 -6.75 -7.23
N ALA A 141 13.56 -7.27 -8.41
CA ALA A 141 14.34 -8.51 -8.58
C ALA A 141 15.81 -8.34 -8.17
N ALA A 142 16.33 -7.14 -8.26
CA ALA A 142 17.70 -6.82 -7.87
C ALA A 142 17.92 -6.88 -6.34
N GLU A 143 16.86 -6.81 -5.53
CA GLU A 143 16.95 -7.01 -4.07
C GLU A 143 17.09 -8.49 -3.65
N GLY A 144 16.80 -9.45 -4.55
CA GLY A 144 16.70 -10.87 -4.23
C GLY A 144 17.91 -11.76 -4.56
N ARG A 145 18.87 -11.26 -5.35
CA ARG A 145 20.07 -12.06 -5.68
C ARG A 145 21.22 -11.88 -4.69
N GLY A 146 20.95 -12.13 -3.40
CA GLY A 146 21.98 -12.41 -2.40
C GLY A 146 22.16 -13.92 -2.30
N GLY A 147 23.04 -14.47 -3.15
CA GLY A 147 23.32 -15.90 -3.16
C GLY A 147 23.84 -16.39 -1.81
N ASN A 148 23.41 -17.56 -1.43
CA ASN A 148 24.10 -18.46 -0.51
C ASN A 148 25.57 -18.57 -0.94
N ALA A 149 26.44 -17.89 -0.21
CA ALA A 149 27.83 -18.26 -0.10
C ALA A 149 28.01 -18.75 1.32
N GLY A 150 28.27 -20.05 1.43
CA GLY A 150 28.43 -20.76 2.67
C GLY A 150 29.40 -20.11 3.63
N ASP A 151 29.06 -20.22 4.89
CA ASP A 151 29.97 -20.12 6.00
C ASP A 151 31.18 -21.08 5.80
N ALA A 152 32.32 -20.49 5.58
CA ALA A 152 33.57 -21.14 5.85
C ALA A 152 34.33 -20.28 6.86
N ARG A 153 34.25 -20.71 8.10
CA ARG A 153 35.21 -20.36 9.15
C ARG A 153 36.58 -20.83 8.68
N ASP A 154 37.54 -19.99 8.72
CA ASP A 154 38.87 -20.46 9.12
C ASP A 154 39.60 -19.37 9.91
N SER A 155 39.91 -19.75 11.15
CA SER A 155 40.89 -19.16 12.02
C SER A 155 42.24 -19.83 11.70
N ARG A 156 43.24 -19.07 11.40
CA ARG A 156 44.63 -19.32 11.91
C ARG A 156 45.64 -18.31 11.40
N GLU A 157 46.47 -18.01 12.33
CA GLU A 157 47.60 -17.11 12.39
C GLU A 157 48.73 -17.39 11.39
N ASP A 158 49.43 -16.30 11.12
CA ASP A 158 50.88 -16.12 10.98
C ASP A 158 51.61 -16.37 9.65
N ARG A 159 52.36 -15.32 9.33
CA ARG A 159 53.70 -15.14 8.80
C ARG A 159 53.94 -14.99 7.30
N ASP A 160 54.64 -13.88 7.09
CA ASP A 160 55.69 -13.51 6.15
C ASP A 160 55.36 -13.08 4.69
N GLY A 161 55.69 -11.84 4.48
CA GLY A 161 56.62 -11.16 3.55
C GLY A 161 56.42 -11.38 2.05
N GLY A 162 55.92 -10.35 1.34
CA GLY A 162 56.12 -10.19 -0.10
C GLY A 162 55.09 -9.24 -0.76
N PRO A 163 55.51 -8.27 -1.60
CA PRO A 163 54.59 -7.30 -2.19
C PRO A 163 53.78 -7.93 -3.34
N ARG A 164 52.52 -8.28 -3.07
CA ARG A 164 51.55 -8.72 -4.11
C ARG A 164 50.78 -7.56 -4.66
N GLY A 165 50.83 -7.43 -5.98
CA GLY A 165 50.12 -6.46 -6.79
C GLY A 165 48.65 -6.27 -6.43
N LYS A 166 48.18 -5.04 -6.57
CA LYS A 166 46.81 -4.59 -6.44
C LYS A 166 45.86 -5.45 -7.28
N LYS A 167 45.32 -6.52 -6.68
CA LYS A 167 44.12 -7.15 -7.25
C LYS A 167 42.99 -6.19 -7.12
N GLY A 168 42.44 -5.79 -8.28
CA GLY A 168 41.26 -4.92 -8.37
C GLY A 168 40.17 -5.44 -7.44
N LYS A 169 39.68 -4.57 -6.55
CA LYS A 169 38.46 -4.81 -5.78
C LYS A 169 37.33 -5.15 -6.77
N LYS A 170 36.93 -6.41 -6.83
CA LYS A 170 35.64 -6.77 -7.45
C LYS A 170 34.58 -5.91 -6.78
N GLU A 171 34.05 -4.94 -7.48
CA GLU A 171 32.89 -4.19 -7.05
C GLU A 171 31.81 -5.19 -6.67
N LYS A 172 31.46 -5.23 -5.39
CA LYS A 172 30.28 -5.97 -4.93
C LYS A 172 29.09 -5.39 -5.70
N ARG A 173 28.49 -6.17 -6.60
CA ARG A 173 27.24 -5.80 -7.28
C ARG A 173 26.28 -5.24 -6.24
N ARG A 174 26.03 -3.95 -6.30
CA ARG A 174 25.16 -3.22 -5.37
C ARG A 174 23.73 -3.73 -5.58
N LYS A 175 23.01 -3.90 -4.49
CA LYS A 175 21.59 -4.30 -4.46
C LYS A 175 20.72 -3.33 -5.26
N GLY A 176 19.57 -3.77 -5.77
CA GLY A 176 18.71 -3.05 -6.72
C GLY A 176 18.11 -1.71 -6.27
N GLN A 177 18.27 -1.30 -5.00
CA GLN A 177 17.90 0.03 -4.54
C GLN A 177 19.11 0.93 -4.38
N ASN A 178 18.93 2.19 -4.77
CA ASN A 178 19.90 3.24 -4.51
C ASN A 178 19.75 3.74 -3.07
N THR A 179 20.69 3.39 -2.20
CA THR A 179 20.64 3.73 -0.76
C THR A 179 21.41 5.01 -0.41
N GLU A 180 22.43 5.35 -1.21
CA GLU A 180 23.31 6.50 -0.99
C GLU A 180 22.93 7.65 -1.91
N ARG A 181 21.63 8.04 -1.89
CA ARG A 181 21.12 9.10 -2.75
C ARG A 181 21.34 10.46 -2.11
N SER A 182 21.98 11.36 -2.84
CA SER A 182 22.07 12.77 -2.48
C SER A 182 21.42 13.60 -3.58
N PHE A 183 20.49 14.46 -3.20
CA PHE A 183 19.79 15.35 -4.14
C PHE A 183 20.37 16.77 -4.13
N GLY A 184 21.55 16.94 -3.54
CA GLY A 184 22.10 18.25 -3.23
C GLY A 184 21.38 18.91 -2.04
N ASN A 185 21.80 20.13 -1.72
CA ASN A 185 21.26 20.87 -0.59
C ASN A 185 20.66 22.16 -1.13
N SER A 186 19.35 22.27 -1.17
CA SER A 186 18.67 23.51 -1.49
C SER A 186 18.18 24.15 -0.20
N ARG A 187 18.79 25.26 0.16
CA ARG A 187 18.39 26.07 1.31
C ARG A 187 18.50 27.53 0.92
N ASP A 188 17.68 28.34 1.55
CA ASP A 188 17.79 29.77 1.44
C ASP A 188 19.19 30.23 1.93
N ALA A 189 19.79 31.21 1.25
CA ALA A 189 21.11 31.73 1.60
C ALA A 189 21.08 32.38 2.99
N ILE A 190 20.01 33.14 3.29
CA ILE A 190 19.70 33.62 4.60
C ILE A 190 18.45 32.91 5.10
N GLN A 191 18.50 32.32 6.27
CA GLN A 191 17.34 31.64 6.84
C GLN A 191 16.49 32.59 7.65
N LEU A 192 15.23 32.78 7.27
CA LEU A 192 14.26 33.58 8.05
C LEU A 192 13.77 32.80 9.26
N CYS A 193 13.74 33.44 10.41
CA CYS A 193 13.20 32.86 11.64
C CYS A 193 11.71 32.54 11.50
N ASN A 194 11.28 31.39 12.04
CA ASN A 194 9.88 30.98 12.01
C ASN A 194 8.96 31.97 12.74
N SER A 195 9.46 32.68 13.78
CA SER A 195 8.70 33.73 14.48
C SER A 195 8.34 34.92 13.58
N ARG A 196 8.96 35.04 12.41
CA ARG A 196 8.67 36.10 11.44
C ARG A 196 7.96 35.58 10.19
N ALA A 197 8.03 34.28 9.93
CA ALA A 197 7.61 33.71 8.66
C ALA A 197 6.14 34.00 8.29
N LEU A 198 5.23 34.10 9.25
CA LEU A 198 3.79 34.28 9.06
C LEU A 198 3.22 35.63 9.52
N TYR A 199 4.07 36.57 9.98
CA TYR A 199 3.64 37.83 10.54
C TYR A 199 4.09 38.98 9.66
N SER A 200 3.41 40.15 9.76
CA SER A 200 3.83 41.39 9.11
C SER A 200 5.20 41.82 9.58
N GLU A 201 5.87 42.66 8.78
CA GLU A 201 7.25 43.09 9.00
C GLU A 201 7.46 43.68 10.40
N PHE A 202 6.55 44.56 10.85
CA PHE A 202 6.64 45.23 12.14
C PHE A 202 5.77 44.61 13.24
N SER A 203 5.36 43.34 13.03
CA SER A 203 4.59 42.64 14.05
C SER A 203 5.31 42.57 15.39
N PRO A 204 4.61 42.79 16.53
CA PRO A 204 5.19 42.75 17.87
C PRO A 204 5.55 41.34 18.33
N HIS A 205 5.34 40.30 17.45
CA HIS A 205 5.64 38.92 17.80
C HIS A 205 7.15 38.71 17.99
N GLU A 206 7.54 38.34 19.19
CA GLU A 206 8.95 38.20 19.56
C GLU A 206 9.45 36.75 19.33
N CYS A 207 10.74 36.64 19.01
CA CYS A 207 11.42 35.36 18.93
C CYS A 207 11.82 34.88 20.33
N LYS A 208 11.53 33.62 20.66
CA LYS A 208 11.95 33.01 21.94
C LYS A 208 13.45 33.10 22.22
N TYR A 209 14.27 33.23 21.18
CA TYR A 209 15.73 33.32 21.29
C TYR A 209 16.25 34.74 21.28
N GLY A 210 15.40 35.75 21.04
CA GLY A 210 15.79 37.16 20.97
C GLY A 210 17.05 37.37 20.11
N ASP A 211 18.01 38.10 20.64
CA ASP A 211 19.28 38.40 19.97
C ASP A 211 20.21 37.18 19.78
N LYS A 212 19.93 36.08 20.48
CA LYS A 212 20.68 34.80 20.32
C LYS A 212 20.18 33.96 19.16
N CYS A 213 19.15 34.41 18.42
CA CYS A 213 18.64 33.72 17.30
C CYS A 213 19.65 33.66 16.15
N ARG A 214 19.90 32.46 15.61
CA ARG A 214 20.82 32.25 14.48
C ARG A 214 20.21 32.58 13.11
N MET A 215 18.88 32.83 13.07
CA MET A 215 18.11 33.11 11.87
C MET A 215 17.83 34.58 11.75
N SER A 216 17.67 35.08 10.53
CA SER A 216 17.32 36.50 10.30
C SER A 216 15.92 36.80 10.80
N HIS A 217 15.72 37.98 11.37
CA HIS A 217 14.42 38.57 11.68
C HIS A 217 14.04 39.70 10.69
N ASP A 218 14.95 40.07 9.81
CA ASP A 218 14.75 41.08 8.77
C ASP A 218 14.09 40.42 7.54
N VAL A 219 12.83 40.80 7.30
CA VAL A 219 12.02 40.26 6.20
C VAL A 219 12.47 40.82 4.87
N ARG A 220 12.83 42.10 4.78
CA ARG A 220 13.27 42.74 3.52
C ARG A 220 14.58 42.13 3.04
N LYS A 221 15.56 42.11 3.91
CA LYS A 221 16.86 41.48 3.63
C LYS A 221 16.70 40.01 3.19
N TYR A 222 15.79 39.25 3.85
CA TYR A 222 15.51 37.89 3.48
C TYR A 222 14.89 37.77 2.07
N LEU A 223 13.95 38.66 1.72
CA LEU A 223 13.28 38.65 0.42
C LEU A 223 14.23 39.04 -0.72
N GLU A 224 15.18 39.95 -0.47
CA GLU A 224 16.12 40.46 -1.47
C GLU A 224 17.34 39.53 -1.67
N GLU A 225 17.98 39.12 -0.57
CA GLU A 225 19.27 38.41 -0.58
C GLU A 225 19.18 36.97 -0.12
N GLY A 226 18.13 36.61 0.66
CA GLY A 226 18.10 35.37 1.41
C GLY A 226 17.50 34.17 0.67
N ARG A 227 16.55 34.40 -0.20
CA ARG A 227 15.79 33.37 -0.85
C ARG A 227 16.00 33.33 -2.35
N ARG A 228 15.71 32.18 -2.96
CA ARG A 228 15.61 32.11 -4.42
C ARG A 228 14.36 32.88 -4.88
N GLY A 229 14.40 33.47 -6.06
CA GLY A 229 13.30 34.22 -6.66
C GLY A 229 11.99 33.40 -6.77
N ASP A 230 10.89 34.13 -6.96
CA ASP A 230 9.57 33.48 -7.12
C ASP A 230 9.54 32.58 -8.35
N VAL A 231 8.71 31.55 -8.28
CA VAL A 231 8.41 30.64 -9.39
C VAL A 231 7.32 31.29 -10.25
N GLU A 232 7.51 31.31 -11.56
CA GLU A 232 6.58 31.92 -12.52
C GLU A 232 5.43 30.98 -12.94
N ALA A 233 5.54 29.69 -12.60
CA ALA A 233 4.49 28.71 -12.88
C ALA A 233 3.14 29.14 -12.23
N PHE A 234 2.04 28.63 -12.74
CA PHE A 234 0.68 28.99 -12.32
C PHE A 234 0.37 30.49 -12.49
N GLY A 235 1.02 31.13 -13.48
CA GLY A 235 0.91 32.60 -13.66
C GLY A 235 1.47 33.40 -12.50
N GLY A 236 2.48 32.86 -11.79
CA GLY A 236 3.11 33.47 -10.62
C GLY A 236 2.23 33.45 -9.35
N LYS A 237 1.06 32.78 -9.38
CA LYS A 237 0.14 32.70 -8.25
C LYS A 237 0.45 31.51 -7.37
N CYS A 238 0.36 31.71 -6.06
CA CYS A 238 0.56 30.63 -5.10
C CYS A 238 -0.63 29.68 -5.06
N PRO A 239 -0.47 28.38 -5.42
CA PRO A 239 -1.60 27.44 -5.40
C PRO A 239 -2.25 27.28 -4.02
N VAL A 240 -1.44 27.33 -2.96
CA VAL A 240 -1.93 27.23 -1.56
C VAL A 240 -2.77 28.43 -1.19
N PHE A 241 -2.30 29.65 -1.57
CA PHE A 241 -3.06 30.87 -1.32
C PHE A 241 -4.36 30.92 -2.15
N GLU A 242 -4.32 30.49 -3.42
CA GLU A 242 -5.52 30.38 -4.25
C GLU A 242 -6.56 29.45 -3.64
N GLN A 243 -6.14 28.34 -3.03
CA GLN A 243 -7.05 27.36 -2.44
C GLN A 243 -7.63 27.84 -1.10
N TYR A 244 -6.81 28.37 -0.21
CA TYR A 244 -7.19 28.62 1.19
C TYR A 244 -7.35 30.12 1.55
N GLY A 245 -6.99 31.03 0.65
CA GLY A 245 -6.92 32.48 0.96
C GLY A 245 -5.80 32.89 1.89
N THR A 246 -4.99 31.90 2.36
CA THR A 246 -3.80 32.11 3.17
C THR A 246 -2.70 31.14 2.74
N CYS A 247 -1.43 31.52 2.96
CA CYS A 247 -0.29 30.66 2.64
C CYS A 247 0.49 30.29 3.88
N PHE A 248 0.58 28.99 4.17
CA PHE A 248 1.25 28.49 5.38
C PHE A 248 2.78 28.61 5.34
N SER A 249 3.37 28.90 4.18
CA SER A 249 4.80 29.19 4.03
C SER A 249 5.13 30.69 4.27
N GLY A 250 4.13 31.56 4.23
CA GLY A 250 4.29 33.00 4.47
C GLY A 250 5.38 33.62 3.62
N TRP A 251 6.28 34.39 4.23
CA TRP A 251 7.42 35.03 3.55
C TRP A 251 8.39 34.06 2.88
N LYS A 252 8.43 32.81 3.34
CA LYS A 252 9.27 31.76 2.75
C LYS A 252 8.71 31.19 1.45
N CYS A 253 7.47 31.54 1.08
CA CYS A 253 6.81 31.03 -0.11
C CYS A 253 7.58 31.41 -1.38
N ARG A 254 7.75 30.45 -2.29
CA ARG A 254 8.36 30.66 -3.62
C ARG A 254 7.42 31.35 -4.62
N PHE A 255 6.24 31.82 -4.16
CA PHE A 255 5.25 32.59 -4.88
C PHE A 255 4.78 33.79 -4.04
N VAL A 256 5.61 34.30 -3.14
CA VAL A 256 5.19 35.25 -2.13
C VAL A 256 4.66 36.57 -2.72
N ARG A 257 5.16 37.01 -3.87
CA ARG A 257 4.67 38.23 -4.54
C ARG A 257 3.18 38.21 -4.83
N SER A 258 2.59 36.99 -5.00
CA SER A 258 1.15 36.85 -5.26
C SER A 258 0.25 37.06 -4.04
N HIS A 259 0.82 37.07 -2.82
CA HIS A 259 0.07 37.20 -1.58
C HIS A 259 0.77 38.10 -0.53
N MET A 260 1.56 39.06 -1.01
CA MET A 260 2.10 40.13 -0.19
C MET A 260 1.72 41.50 -0.75
N LYS A 261 1.70 42.48 0.08
CA LYS A 261 1.55 43.91 -0.30
C LYS A 261 2.42 44.77 0.59
N GLU A 262 2.79 45.92 0.08
CA GLU A 262 3.39 47.00 0.86
C GLU A 262 2.28 47.98 1.24
N VAL A 263 2.20 48.34 2.51
CA VAL A 263 1.23 49.26 3.06
C VAL A 263 2.01 50.49 3.59
N GLU A 264 1.58 51.68 3.21
CA GLU A 264 2.11 52.91 3.71
C GLU A 264 1.23 53.40 4.87
N HIS A 265 1.83 53.59 6.04
CA HIS A 265 1.15 54.08 7.24
C HIS A 265 1.08 55.63 7.23
N GLU A 266 0.20 56.18 8.04
CA GLU A 266 0.00 57.64 8.15
C GLU A 266 1.27 58.39 8.51
N ASP A 267 2.24 57.75 9.16
CA ASP A 267 3.55 58.27 9.50
C ASP A 267 4.59 58.18 8.37
N GLY A 268 4.19 57.73 7.17
CA GLY A 268 5.06 57.57 6.01
C GLY A 268 5.92 56.30 6.02
N ARG A 269 5.81 55.45 7.03
CA ARG A 269 6.51 54.15 7.05
C ARG A 269 5.85 53.16 6.10
N LYS A 270 6.66 52.41 5.35
CA LYS A 270 6.23 51.35 4.48
C LYS A 270 6.46 50.00 5.15
N GLU A 271 5.37 49.23 5.32
CA GLU A 271 5.38 47.93 5.94
C GLU A 271 5.01 46.83 4.93
N LEU A 272 5.75 45.73 4.93
CA LEU A 272 5.40 44.53 4.18
C LEU A 272 4.38 43.68 4.97
N VAL A 273 3.25 43.39 4.33
CA VAL A 273 2.15 42.66 4.95
C VAL A 273 1.77 41.46 4.07
N LEU A 274 1.56 40.29 4.69
CA LEU A 274 0.98 39.12 4.03
C LEU A 274 -0.52 39.29 3.90
N ILE A 275 -1.07 38.97 2.72
CA ILE A 275 -2.51 39.03 2.46
C ILE A 275 -3.16 37.76 3.06
N ASP A 276 -4.21 37.98 3.85
CA ASP A 276 -5.06 36.89 4.37
C ASP A 276 -6.51 37.12 3.93
N LYS A 277 -7.01 36.21 3.09
CA LYS A 277 -8.38 36.14 2.61
C LYS A 277 -9.13 34.93 3.12
N SER A 278 -8.63 34.28 4.14
CA SER A 278 -9.20 33.02 4.69
C SER A 278 -10.64 33.24 5.17
N ASN A 279 -10.99 34.43 5.64
CA ASN A 279 -12.35 34.77 6.07
C ASN A 279 -13.32 34.96 4.90
N GLU A 280 -12.85 35.44 3.74
CA GLU A 280 -13.69 35.63 2.55
C GLU A 280 -14.11 34.28 1.94
N LYS A 281 -13.26 33.25 2.02
CA LYS A 281 -13.55 31.91 1.47
C LYS A 281 -14.44 31.04 2.36
N LYS A 282 -14.58 31.35 3.64
CA LYS A 282 -15.47 30.63 4.58
C LYS A 282 -16.96 30.83 4.31
N PHE A 283 -17.32 31.88 3.58
CA PHE A 283 -18.70 32.17 3.23
C PHE A 283 -19.24 31.40 2.01
N ALA A 284 -18.39 30.63 1.31
CA ALA A 284 -18.82 29.90 0.10
C ALA A 284 -19.18 28.43 0.35
N GLY A 285 -19.10 27.92 1.59
CA GLY A 285 -19.47 26.58 1.99
C GLY A 285 -20.49 26.61 3.10
N GLU A 286 -21.72 26.26 2.78
CA GLU A 286 -22.79 25.99 3.76
C GLU A 286 -22.44 24.72 4.54
N ASP A 287 -21.64 24.83 5.60
CA ASP A 287 -21.79 23.94 6.75
C ASP A 287 -21.07 24.52 7.97
N GLY A 288 -21.82 24.67 9.03
CA GLY A 288 -21.52 25.41 10.23
C GLY A 288 -20.45 24.85 11.16
N THR A 289 -19.32 24.37 10.66
CA THR A 289 -18.17 24.01 11.51
C THR A 289 -17.33 25.24 11.79
N LYS A 290 -17.43 25.71 13.02
CA LYS A 290 -16.67 26.86 13.57
C LYS A 290 -15.17 26.71 13.28
N GLY A 291 -14.67 27.62 12.45
CA GLY A 291 -13.24 27.73 12.18
C GLY A 291 -12.42 27.95 13.45
N VAL A 292 -11.51 27.07 13.71
CA VAL A 292 -10.57 27.16 14.82
C VAL A 292 -9.54 28.24 14.50
N LYS A 293 -9.45 29.26 15.36
CA LYS A 293 -8.39 30.28 15.34
C LYS A 293 -7.04 29.59 15.42
N VAL A 294 -6.15 29.85 14.46
CA VAL A 294 -4.74 29.50 14.56
C VAL A 294 -4.11 30.30 15.67
N SER A 295 -4.05 29.77 16.88
CA SER A 295 -3.25 30.32 17.95
C SER A 295 -1.79 30.04 17.65
N GLY A 296 -0.97 31.08 17.57
CA GLY A 296 0.45 31.03 17.31
C GLY A 296 1.20 30.17 18.34
N GLY A 297 1.45 28.94 17.99
CA GLY A 297 2.38 28.03 18.65
C GLY A 297 3.49 27.67 17.68
N ASP A 298 4.70 27.59 18.15
CA ASP A 298 5.94 27.28 17.45
C ASP A 298 5.93 25.86 16.77
N GLY A 299 4.95 25.60 15.97
CA GLY A 299 4.79 24.32 15.29
C GLY A 299 4.15 24.48 13.93
N THR A 300 4.96 24.58 12.90
CA THR A 300 4.59 24.68 11.49
C THR A 300 3.77 23.49 10.95
N ASP A 301 3.27 22.61 11.81
CA ASP A 301 2.62 21.33 11.45
C ASP A 301 1.17 21.18 11.94
N GLU A 302 0.61 22.21 12.60
CA GLU A 302 -0.70 22.11 13.21
C GLU A 302 -1.80 22.60 12.29
N ARG A 303 -2.62 21.65 11.84
CA ARG A 303 -3.95 21.80 11.25
C ARG A 303 -4.01 22.57 9.93
N ARG A 304 -3.42 21.99 8.90
CA ARG A 304 -3.77 22.38 7.54
C ARG A 304 -5.22 22.00 7.26
N PRO A 305 -6.05 22.90 6.74
CA PRO A 305 -7.41 22.56 6.34
C PRO A 305 -7.42 21.38 5.36
N GLY A 306 -8.37 20.48 5.49
CA GLY A 306 -8.52 19.32 4.61
C GLY A 306 -7.51 18.18 4.84
N ILE A 307 -6.63 18.26 5.86
CA ILE A 307 -5.73 17.17 6.26
C ILE A 307 -6.18 16.56 7.58
N TYR A 308 -6.46 15.28 7.54
CA TYR A 308 -6.96 14.46 8.66
C TYR A 308 -5.87 13.53 9.18
N ASN A 309 -6.12 12.92 10.35
CA ASN A 309 -5.18 12.03 11.05
C ASN A 309 -3.82 12.70 11.33
N ASN A 310 -3.83 14.01 11.51
CA ASN A 310 -2.64 14.75 11.91
C ASN A 310 -2.51 14.69 13.43
N VAL A 311 -1.63 13.82 13.91
CA VAL A 311 -1.38 13.64 15.34
C VAL A 311 -0.54 14.81 15.87
N ASP A 312 -0.96 15.41 16.98
CA ASP A 312 -0.29 16.56 17.58
C ASP A 312 1.12 16.23 18.06
N MET A 313 1.99 17.22 18.06
CA MET A 313 3.37 17.03 18.51
C MET A 313 3.45 16.68 20.00
N SER A 314 2.55 17.17 20.82
CA SER A 314 2.41 16.81 22.24
C SER A 314 2.24 15.30 22.42
N ILE A 315 1.33 14.68 21.67
CA ILE A 315 1.08 13.23 21.69
C ILE A 315 2.33 12.47 21.26
N LYS A 316 3.02 12.91 20.20
CA LYS A 316 4.28 12.31 19.76
C LYS A 316 5.37 12.39 20.83
N ILE A 317 5.44 13.49 21.58
CA ILE A 317 6.36 13.64 22.72
C ILE A 317 5.98 12.69 23.86
N GLU A 318 4.71 12.58 24.18
CA GLU A 318 4.24 11.67 25.25
C GLU A 318 4.48 10.19 24.86
N LEU A 319 4.27 9.81 23.61
CA LEU A 319 4.66 8.49 23.08
C LEU A 319 6.18 8.25 23.22
N ASN A 320 6.99 9.24 22.81
CA ASN A 320 8.46 9.14 22.90
C ASN A 320 8.92 8.98 24.36
N ARG A 321 8.29 9.70 25.28
CA ARG A 321 8.54 9.63 26.72
C ARG A 321 7.90 8.44 27.42
N LYS A 322 7.17 7.58 26.67
CA LYS A 322 6.44 6.40 27.18
C LYS A 322 5.42 6.77 28.27
N ARG A 323 4.76 7.91 28.14
CA ARG A 323 3.76 8.39 29.12
C ARG A 323 2.33 8.15 28.66
N VAL A 324 2.13 7.75 27.41
CA VAL A 324 0.80 7.35 26.92
C VAL A 324 0.37 6.09 27.64
N ASP A 325 -0.83 6.14 28.22
CA ASP A 325 -1.41 4.99 28.92
C ASP A 325 -1.83 3.89 27.94
N PHE A 326 -1.24 2.71 28.11
CA PHE A 326 -1.53 1.48 27.37
C PHE A 326 -2.00 0.35 28.29
N THR A 327 -2.50 0.66 29.49
CA THR A 327 -2.88 -0.35 30.52
C THR A 327 -3.83 -1.39 29.94
N LYS A 328 -4.88 -0.98 29.20
CA LYS A 328 -5.82 -1.89 28.55
C LYS A 328 -5.12 -2.84 27.57
N ALA A 329 -4.19 -2.32 26.76
CA ALA A 329 -3.43 -3.14 25.84
C ALA A 329 -2.46 -4.08 26.59
N ASP A 330 -1.83 -3.61 27.68
CA ASP A 330 -0.91 -4.41 28.47
C ASP A 330 -1.60 -5.57 29.19
N GLU A 331 -2.82 -5.38 29.68
CA GLU A 331 -3.65 -6.45 30.25
C GLU A 331 -3.97 -7.54 29.23
N TYR A 332 -4.38 -7.14 28.01
CA TYR A 332 -4.66 -8.08 26.94
C TYR A 332 -3.39 -8.81 26.46
N ILE A 333 -2.27 -8.10 26.36
CA ILE A 333 -0.96 -8.68 25.99
C ILE A 333 -0.49 -9.68 27.04
N LYS A 334 -0.65 -9.36 28.33
CA LYS A 334 -0.33 -10.28 29.42
C LYS A 334 -1.14 -11.57 29.28
N TRP A 335 -2.47 -11.45 29.15
CA TRP A 335 -3.33 -12.58 28.92
C TRP A 335 -2.91 -13.43 27.71
N MET A 336 -2.63 -12.81 26.54
CA MET A 336 -2.16 -13.53 25.35
C MET A 336 -0.84 -14.27 25.57
N ASN A 337 0.05 -13.73 26.39
CA ASN A 337 1.32 -14.38 26.71
C ASN A 337 1.12 -15.55 27.65
N ASP A 338 0.24 -15.43 28.64
CA ASP A 338 -0.10 -16.50 29.55
C ASP A 338 -0.75 -17.68 28.80
N GLU A 339 -1.67 -17.40 27.86
CA GLU A 339 -2.21 -18.39 26.92
C GLU A 339 -1.13 -19.10 26.11
N ALA A 340 -0.20 -18.32 25.55
CA ALA A 340 0.89 -18.88 24.74
C ALA A 340 1.82 -19.78 25.57
N ASN A 341 2.05 -19.45 26.85
CA ASN A 341 2.83 -20.26 27.77
C ASN A 341 2.14 -21.58 28.08
N ILE A 342 0.83 -21.56 28.34
CA ILE A 342 0.02 -22.78 28.57
C ILE A 342 0.12 -23.70 27.34
N ASN A 343 -0.04 -23.16 26.12
CA ASN A 343 0.07 -23.93 24.91
C ASN A 343 1.49 -24.52 24.70
N ASN A 344 2.53 -23.76 24.99
CA ASN A 344 3.92 -24.23 24.87
C ASN A 344 4.21 -25.34 25.88
N GLU A 345 3.75 -25.22 27.13
CA GLU A 345 3.88 -26.26 28.15
C GLU A 345 3.18 -27.54 27.70
N PHE A 346 1.98 -27.43 27.12
CA PHE A 346 1.26 -28.57 26.57
C PHE A 346 2.05 -29.29 25.48
N HIS A 347 2.56 -28.55 24.50
CA HIS A 347 3.34 -29.15 23.43
C HIS A 347 4.63 -29.79 23.92
N GLN A 348 5.27 -29.23 24.95
CA GLN A 348 6.45 -29.83 25.58
C GLN A 348 6.10 -31.12 26.31
N ARG A 349 5.07 -31.12 27.15
CA ARG A 349 4.64 -32.29 27.94
C ARG A 349 4.13 -33.43 27.04
N ARG A 350 3.45 -33.11 25.93
CA ARG A 350 3.06 -34.13 24.91
C ARG A 350 4.28 -34.80 24.28
N LYS A 351 5.38 -34.09 24.10
CA LYS A 351 6.64 -34.69 23.65
C LYS A 351 7.26 -35.61 24.70
N ASP A 352 7.09 -35.27 25.97
CA ASP A 352 7.63 -36.02 27.11
C ASP A 352 6.73 -37.18 27.58
N GLN A 353 5.73 -37.56 26.76
CA GLN A 353 4.75 -38.64 27.04
C GLN A 353 4.00 -38.51 28.39
N SER A 354 3.74 -37.28 28.84
CA SER A 354 2.95 -36.99 30.01
C SER A 354 1.49 -37.45 29.86
N THR A 355 0.92 -37.97 30.93
CA THR A 355 -0.45 -38.51 31.01
C THR A 355 -1.52 -37.43 31.21
N GLU A 356 -1.19 -36.13 31.19
CA GLU A 356 -2.18 -35.06 31.31
C GLU A 356 -3.16 -35.09 30.12
N SER A 357 -4.46 -35.04 30.46
CA SER A 357 -5.52 -35.00 29.47
C SER A 357 -5.61 -33.64 28.80
N ILE A 358 -6.17 -33.57 27.60
CA ILE A 358 -6.47 -32.31 26.92
C ILE A 358 -7.39 -31.43 27.79
N ASP A 359 -8.28 -32.04 28.55
CA ASP A 359 -9.23 -31.35 29.41
C ASP A 359 -8.57 -30.69 30.63
N ASP A 360 -7.51 -31.31 31.22
CA ASP A 360 -6.73 -30.67 32.30
C ASP A 360 -6.04 -29.38 31.83
N ILE A 361 -5.66 -29.33 30.60
CA ILE A 361 -5.04 -28.13 30.00
C ILE A 361 -6.09 -27.09 29.68
N ARG A 362 -7.23 -27.52 29.13
CA ARG A 362 -8.38 -26.63 28.90
C ARG A 362 -8.84 -25.95 30.19
N ALA A 363 -8.77 -26.64 31.32
CA ALA A 363 -9.12 -26.09 32.62
C ALA A 363 -8.19 -24.94 33.10
N ARG A 364 -7.00 -24.79 32.50
CA ARG A 364 -6.06 -23.70 32.84
C ARG A 364 -6.28 -22.42 32.04
N TYR A 365 -7.06 -22.48 30.96
CA TYR A 365 -7.32 -21.30 30.16
C TYR A 365 -8.24 -20.33 30.92
N VAL A 366 -7.87 -19.06 30.83
CA VAL A 366 -8.63 -17.96 31.42
C VAL A 366 -9.24 -17.14 30.27
N ASP A 367 -10.47 -16.68 30.48
CA ASP A 367 -11.11 -15.80 29.52
C ASP A 367 -10.31 -14.49 29.33
N PRO A 368 -10.36 -13.90 28.14
CA PRO A 368 -9.71 -12.61 27.89
C PRO A 368 -10.31 -11.53 28.81
N PRO A 369 -9.52 -10.52 29.22
CA PRO A 369 -9.96 -9.48 30.13
C PRO A 369 -11.17 -8.69 29.61
N PHE A 370 -11.36 -8.68 28.28
CA PHE A 370 -12.53 -8.12 27.62
C PHE A 370 -12.66 -8.67 26.20
N LYS A 371 -13.87 -8.61 25.65
CA LYS A 371 -14.16 -8.97 24.26
C LYS A 371 -13.82 -7.81 23.34
N PRO A 372 -13.44 -8.08 22.06
CA PRO A 372 -13.31 -7.04 21.03
C PRO A 372 -14.61 -6.23 20.88
N SER A 373 -14.47 -4.94 20.58
CA SER A 373 -15.61 -4.10 20.22
C SER A 373 -16.21 -4.53 18.88
N GLU A 374 -17.50 -4.29 18.69
CA GLU A 374 -18.14 -4.44 17.38
C GLU A 374 -17.41 -3.59 16.33
N LYS A 375 -17.27 -4.14 15.11
CA LYS A 375 -16.55 -3.48 14.02
C LYS A 375 -17.53 -2.81 13.05
N ARG A 376 -17.08 -1.69 12.49
CA ARG A 376 -17.78 -1.07 11.37
C ARG A 376 -17.85 -2.04 10.21
N ARG A 377 -18.98 -2.07 9.53
CA ARG A 377 -19.16 -2.90 8.35
C ARG A 377 -18.28 -2.40 7.21
N LEU A 378 -17.68 -3.32 6.48
CA LEU A 378 -16.96 -3.04 5.25
C LEU A 378 -17.73 -3.59 4.05
N TYR A 379 -17.50 -3.01 2.90
CA TYR A 379 -17.94 -3.52 1.63
C TYR A 379 -16.79 -3.53 0.63
N PHE A 380 -16.64 -4.64 -0.07
CA PHE A 380 -15.77 -4.76 -1.23
C PHE A 380 -16.54 -5.43 -2.36
N GLY A 381 -16.47 -4.83 -3.54
CA GLY A 381 -17.10 -5.35 -4.75
C GLY A 381 -16.31 -4.94 -6.00
N PRO A 382 -16.76 -5.38 -7.18
CA PRO A 382 -16.12 -5.02 -8.46
C PRO A 382 -15.97 -3.52 -8.67
N GLU A 383 -16.85 -2.74 -8.07
CA GLU A 383 -16.88 -1.28 -8.11
C GLU A 383 -15.95 -0.59 -7.11
N THR A 384 -15.19 -1.34 -6.33
CA THR A 384 -14.27 -0.80 -5.32
C THR A 384 -12.80 -1.05 -5.62
N PRO A 385 -12.26 -0.58 -6.77
CA PRO A 385 -10.84 -0.76 -7.06
C PRO A 385 -9.99 -0.06 -6.00
N ALA A 386 -8.96 -0.77 -5.50
CA ALA A 386 -8.12 -0.29 -4.41
C ALA A 386 -6.72 0.07 -4.88
N LEU A 387 -6.15 1.17 -4.37
CA LEU A 387 -4.74 1.50 -4.55
C LEU A 387 -3.90 0.75 -3.51
N ALA A 388 -2.89 0.02 -3.97
CA ALA A 388 -1.97 -0.69 -3.08
C ALA A 388 -1.14 0.26 -2.21
N PRO A 389 -0.73 -0.15 -1.00
CA PRO A 389 0.27 0.56 -0.24
C PRO A 389 1.60 0.56 -0.99
N LEU A 390 2.06 1.75 -1.40
CA LEU A 390 3.24 1.95 -2.26
C LEU A 390 4.29 2.75 -1.51
N THR A 391 5.43 2.13 -1.19
CA THR A 391 6.54 2.81 -0.50
C THR A 391 7.08 3.94 -1.37
N THR A 392 7.19 5.14 -0.83
CA THR A 392 7.64 6.39 -1.47
C THR A 392 6.61 7.01 -2.41
N GLN A 393 5.98 6.25 -3.29
CA GLN A 393 5.02 6.74 -4.28
C GLN A 393 3.58 6.82 -3.74
N GLY A 394 3.23 6.04 -2.71
CA GLY A 394 1.92 6.08 -2.06
C GLY A 394 1.74 7.28 -1.11
N ASN A 395 2.43 8.40 -1.40
CA ASN A 395 2.32 9.64 -0.65
C ASN A 395 0.93 10.29 -0.83
N LEU A 396 0.58 11.18 0.07
CA LEU A 396 -0.75 11.80 0.10
C LEU A 396 -1.13 12.50 -1.23
N PRO A 397 -0.26 13.30 -1.89
CA PRO A 397 -0.56 13.88 -3.20
C PRO A 397 -0.92 12.86 -4.27
N PHE A 398 -0.22 11.74 -4.34
CA PHE A 398 -0.51 10.69 -5.31
C PHE A 398 -1.82 9.95 -4.99
N ARG A 399 -2.09 9.65 -3.73
CA ARG A 399 -3.35 9.03 -3.30
C ARG A 399 -4.54 9.93 -3.61
N ARG A 400 -4.42 11.24 -3.31
CA ARG A 400 -5.43 12.24 -3.65
C ARG A 400 -5.73 12.27 -5.15
N LEU A 401 -4.70 12.23 -5.99
CA LEU A 401 -4.86 12.15 -7.45
C LEU A 401 -5.60 10.87 -7.85
N CYS A 402 -5.26 9.72 -7.28
CA CYS A 402 -5.95 8.46 -7.59
C CYS A 402 -7.43 8.48 -7.17
N VAL A 403 -7.76 9.07 -6.02
CA VAL A 403 -9.16 9.21 -5.56
C VAL A 403 -9.95 10.08 -6.54
N GLU A 404 -9.39 11.20 -6.99
CA GLU A 404 -10.01 12.07 -8.00
C GLU A 404 -10.27 11.33 -9.32
N LEU A 405 -9.44 10.35 -9.64
CA LEU A 405 -9.56 9.53 -10.85
C LEU A 405 -10.37 8.24 -10.65
N GLY A 406 -11.08 8.09 -9.52
CA GLY A 406 -12.03 7.00 -9.28
C GLY A 406 -11.52 5.86 -8.43
N CYS A 407 -10.41 6.03 -7.71
CA CYS A 407 -9.98 5.05 -6.71
C CYS A 407 -10.89 5.11 -5.48
N GLU A 408 -11.47 3.99 -5.09
CA GLU A 408 -12.44 3.93 -3.98
C GLU A 408 -11.84 3.51 -2.64
N LEU A 409 -10.63 3.00 -2.63
CA LEU A 409 -9.89 2.72 -1.41
C LEU A 409 -8.40 2.96 -1.60
N THR A 410 -7.85 3.81 -0.75
CA THR A 410 -6.41 4.08 -0.68
C THR A 410 -5.82 3.48 0.60
N TYR A 411 -4.55 3.16 0.56
CA TYR A 411 -3.77 2.72 1.72
C TYR A 411 -2.62 3.68 1.96
N SER A 412 -2.30 3.91 3.23
CA SER A 412 -1.06 4.60 3.59
C SER A 412 0.16 3.85 3.07
N GLU A 413 1.30 4.52 2.97
CA GLU A 413 2.58 3.82 2.95
C GLU A 413 2.71 2.97 4.22
N MET A 414 3.46 1.87 4.14
CA MET A 414 3.70 0.98 5.28
C MET A 414 4.38 1.71 6.43
N ALA A 415 3.68 1.98 7.53
CA ALA A 415 4.22 2.56 8.73
C ALA A 415 4.77 1.48 9.67
N MET A 416 5.92 1.73 10.28
CA MET A 416 6.52 0.79 11.21
C MET A 416 5.91 0.95 12.61
N SER A 417 5.32 -0.11 13.15
CA SER A 417 4.58 -0.05 14.41
C SER A 417 5.44 0.39 15.60
N MET A 418 6.70 -0.03 15.69
CA MET A 418 7.59 0.42 16.77
C MET A 418 7.92 1.92 16.68
N PRO A 419 8.33 2.50 15.55
CA PRO A 419 8.47 3.94 15.38
C PRO A 419 7.18 4.72 15.69
N LEU A 420 5.99 4.21 15.34
CA LEU A 420 4.73 4.84 15.74
C LEU A 420 4.63 4.95 17.26
N LEU A 421 4.88 3.86 18.01
CA LEU A 421 4.87 3.86 19.47
C LEU A 421 5.97 4.72 20.10
N GLN A 422 7.03 4.99 19.35
CA GLN A 422 8.10 5.91 19.74
C GLN A 422 7.81 7.37 19.38
N GLY A 423 6.65 7.69 18.84
CA GLY A 423 6.29 9.05 18.47
C GLY A 423 7.06 9.59 17.27
N THR A 424 7.64 8.73 16.41
CA THR A 424 8.45 9.16 15.25
C THR A 424 7.59 9.92 14.25
N LYS A 425 7.92 11.20 14.04
CA LYS A 425 7.17 12.09 13.15
C LYS A 425 6.99 11.52 11.74
N ALA A 426 8.02 10.87 11.20
CA ALA A 426 8.01 10.34 9.84
C ALA A 426 6.90 9.28 9.66
N ASP A 427 6.80 8.31 10.58
CA ASP A 427 5.80 7.25 10.49
C ASP A 427 4.38 7.76 10.69
N TRP A 428 4.14 8.67 11.64
CA TRP A 428 2.85 9.32 11.84
C TRP A 428 2.43 10.18 10.63
N THR A 429 3.38 10.78 9.90
CA THR A 429 3.10 11.55 8.69
C THR A 429 2.56 10.67 7.55
N LEU A 430 2.94 9.40 7.48
CA LEU A 430 2.45 8.45 6.47
C LEU A 430 0.94 8.19 6.61
N LEU A 431 0.39 8.37 7.81
CA LEU A 431 -1.02 8.08 8.15
C LEU A 431 -1.97 9.27 7.91
N ARG A 432 -1.44 10.42 7.48
CA ARG A 432 -2.27 11.56 7.10
C ARG A 432 -3.14 11.23 5.90
N ALA A 433 -4.36 11.68 5.93
CA ALA A 433 -5.33 11.56 4.83
C ALA A 433 -5.83 12.93 4.40
N HIS A 434 -6.19 13.06 3.13
CA HIS A 434 -6.87 14.24 2.61
C HIS A 434 -8.39 14.10 2.81
N GLU A 435 -9.10 15.21 2.83
CA GLU A 435 -10.56 15.27 2.92
C GLU A 435 -11.26 14.33 1.93
N SER A 436 -10.78 14.26 0.69
CA SER A 436 -11.32 13.34 -0.33
C SER A 436 -11.16 11.85 0.02
N GLU A 437 -10.21 11.50 0.88
CA GLU A 437 -10.00 10.13 1.36
C GLU A 437 -10.87 9.79 2.58
N VAL A 438 -11.28 10.81 3.35
CA VAL A 438 -12.15 10.62 4.53
C VAL A 438 -13.63 10.91 4.22
N SER A 439 -13.93 11.28 2.99
CA SER A 439 -15.29 11.39 2.48
C SER A 439 -15.89 10.03 2.14
N PRO A 440 -17.23 9.87 2.15
CA PRO A 440 -17.87 8.64 1.71
C PRO A 440 -17.45 8.23 0.30
N PRO A 441 -17.34 6.92 0.02
CA PRO A 441 -17.03 6.43 -1.32
C PRO A 441 -18.10 6.86 -2.34
N ALA A 442 -17.73 6.93 -3.62
CA ALA A 442 -18.65 7.35 -4.69
C ALA A 442 -19.33 6.17 -5.41
N PHE A 443 -18.83 4.94 -5.21
CA PHE A 443 -19.40 3.76 -5.86
C PHE A 443 -20.84 3.50 -5.40
N LYS A 444 -21.58 2.76 -6.23
CA LYS A 444 -22.90 2.24 -5.86
C LYS A 444 -22.78 0.75 -5.61
N PRO A 445 -22.99 0.27 -4.38
CA PRO A 445 -22.88 -1.15 -4.06
C PRO A 445 -23.79 -2.00 -4.94
N SER A 446 -23.27 -3.15 -5.40
CA SER A 446 -24.03 -4.08 -6.23
C SER A 446 -25.13 -4.78 -5.42
N LYS A 447 -26.36 -4.77 -5.93
CA LYS A 447 -27.51 -5.45 -5.30
C LYS A 447 -27.37 -6.97 -5.21
N THR A 448 -26.38 -7.56 -5.90
CA THR A 448 -26.13 -9.00 -5.88
C THR A 448 -25.27 -9.45 -4.69
N ASN A 449 -24.77 -8.52 -3.87
CA ASN A 449 -23.95 -8.82 -2.71
C ASN A 449 -24.80 -8.89 -1.43
N PHE A 450 -24.84 -10.05 -0.79
CA PHE A 450 -25.66 -10.33 0.40
C PHE A 450 -25.33 -9.49 1.65
N VAL A 451 -24.16 -8.84 1.67
CA VAL A 451 -23.69 -8.02 2.81
C VAL A 451 -24.22 -6.59 2.72
N TYR A 452 -25.01 -6.28 1.71
CA TYR A 452 -25.48 -4.92 1.41
C TYR A 452 -26.39 -4.33 2.49
N ASP A 453 -27.25 -5.14 3.08
CA ASP A 453 -28.29 -4.67 4.02
C ASP A 453 -27.74 -4.07 5.32
N ASP A 454 -26.57 -4.51 5.76
CA ASP A 454 -25.93 -4.04 7.00
C ASP A 454 -24.83 -2.99 6.77
N TYR A 455 -24.56 -2.61 5.52
CA TYR A 455 -23.51 -1.66 5.17
C TYR A 455 -24.08 -0.24 4.98
N ASP A 456 -23.58 0.71 5.77
CA ASP A 456 -23.94 2.11 5.65
C ASP A 456 -22.88 2.87 4.85
N HIS A 457 -23.17 3.05 3.56
CA HIS A 457 -22.30 3.74 2.62
C HIS A 457 -21.98 5.20 3.01
N SER A 458 -22.93 5.89 3.65
CA SER A 458 -22.74 7.30 4.05
C SER A 458 -21.73 7.45 5.20
N ARG A 459 -21.49 6.39 5.96
CA ARG A 459 -20.59 6.35 7.12
C ARG A 459 -19.24 5.74 6.80
N ASP A 460 -19.05 5.22 5.59
CA ASP A 460 -17.77 4.67 5.15
C ASP A 460 -16.84 5.75 4.63
N ILE A 461 -15.55 5.47 4.57
CA ILE A 461 -14.49 6.34 4.06
C ILE A 461 -13.53 5.55 3.16
N ARG A 462 -12.62 6.25 2.48
CA ARG A 462 -11.74 5.66 1.46
C ARG A 462 -10.32 5.33 1.95
N PHE A 463 -9.96 5.63 3.19
CA PHE A 463 -8.56 5.56 3.64
C PHE A 463 -8.32 4.45 4.66
N GLY A 464 -7.37 3.54 4.36
CA GLY A 464 -6.86 2.51 5.26
C GLY A 464 -5.42 2.76 5.68
N ALA A 465 -5.08 2.44 6.92
CA ALA A 465 -3.71 2.49 7.41
C ALA A 465 -3.03 1.13 7.29
N GLN A 466 -1.86 1.05 6.64
CA GLN A 466 -1.05 -0.16 6.66
C GLN A 466 0.09 -0.04 7.67
N ILE A 467 0.18 -1.00 8.59
CA ILE A 467 1.27 -1.09 9.56
C ILE A 467 2.08 -2.37 9.40
N SER A 468 3.32 -2.33 9.87
CA SER A 468 4.21 -3.50 9.91
C SER A 468 4.82 -3.66 11.30
N GLY A 469 4.79 -4.86 11.81
CA GLY A 469 5.39 -5.22 13.09
C GLY A 469 5.89 -6.66 13.06
N ASN A 470 6.65 -7.05 14.08
CA ASN A 470 7.27 -8.36 14.19
C ASN A 470 6.93 -9.08 15.51
N GLN A 471 6.15 -8.44 16.39
CA GLN A 471 5.73 -9.00 17.67
C GLN A 471 4.27 -8.65 17.94
N PRO A 472 3.48 -9.55 18.56
CA PRO A 472 2.08 -9.31 18.87
C PRO A 472 1.86 -8.03 19.70
N TRP A 473 2.64 -7.83 20.77
CA TRP A 473 2.49 -6.67 21.64
C TRP A 473 2.71 -5.33 20.93
N ILE A 474 3.61 -5.27 19.94
CA ILE A 474 3.90 -4.04 19.20
C ILE A 474 2.68 -3.63 18.36
N VAL A 475 2.11 -4.56 17.58
CA VAL A 475 0.97 -4.26 16.71
C VAL A 475 -0.32 -4.07 17.50
N THR A 476 -0.47 -4.74 18.64
CA THR A 476 -1.59 -4.56 19.57
C THR A 476 -1.62 -3.12 20.10
N LYS A 477 -0.49 -2.63 20.65
CA LYS A 477 -0.38 -1.24 21.10
C LYS A 477 -0.47 -0.24 19.96
N ALA A 478 0.06 -0.57 18.77
CA ALA A 478 -0.06 0.30 17.60
C ALA A 478 -1.52 0.43 17.16
N ALA A 479 -2.31 -0.65 17.18
CA ALA A 479 -3.73 -0.60 16.87
C ALA A 479 -4.51 0.26 17.87
N ASP A 480 -4.19 0.18 19.18
CA ASP A 480 -4.76 1.05 20.22
C ASP A 480 -4.41 2.53 19.96
N ALA A 481 -3.13 2.82 19.66
CA ALA A 481 -2.71 4.19 19.34
C ALA A 481 -3.41 4.74 18.09
N LEU A 482 -3.57 3.92 17.04
CA LEU A 482 -4.27 4.31 15.82
C LEU A 482 -5.75 4.57 16.09
N ASN A 483 -6.42 3.72 16.85
CA ASN A 483 -7.82 3.90 17.22
C ASN A 483 -8.05 5.22 17.98
N ARG A 484 -7.13 5.60 18.87
CA ARG A 484 -7.25 6.83 19.67
C ARG A 484 -6.82 8.10 18.95
N PHE A 485 -5.78 8.03 18.12
CA PHE A 485 -5.14 9.22 17.54
C PHE A 485 -5.39 9.41 16.04
N CYS A 486 -5.94 8.39 15.35
CA CYS A 486 -6.29 8.42 13.94
C CYS A 486 -7.72 7.88 13.71
N PRO A 487 -8.76 8.63 14.14
CA PRO A 487 -10.14 8.14 14.09
C PRO A 487 -10.67 7.96 12.65
N ASN A 488 -10.08 8.66 11.68
CA ASN A 488 -10.51 8.61 10.28
C ASN A 488 -9.77 7.51 9.51
N LEU A 489 -10.00 6.26 9.88
CA LEU A 489 -9.49 5.08 9.21
C LEU A 489 -10.63 4.15 8.85
N ARG A 490 -10.72 3.73 7.58
CA ARG A 490 -11.64 2.67 7.16
C ARG A 490 -11.27 1.34 7.78
N LEU A 491 -9.97 1.04 7.80
CA LEU A 491 -9.40 -0.22 8.28
C LEU A 491 -7.95 -0.02 8.73
N ILE A 492 -7.43 -0.98 9.50
CA ILE A 492 -6.00 -1.12 9.80
C ILE A 492 -5.53 -2.43 9.18
N ASP A 493 -4.59 -2.33 8.23
CA ASP A 493 -4.04 -3.47 7.50
C ASP A 493 -2.68 -3.91 8.05
N LEU A 494 -2.53 -5.20 8.32
CA LEU A 494 -1.25 -5.77 8.73
C LEU A 494 -0.46 -6.22 7.50
N ASN A 495 0.73 -5.66 7.32
CA ASN A 495 1.64 -6.06 6.27
C ASN A 495 2.28 -7.42 6.56
N CYS A 496 1.87 -8.44 5.81
CA CYS A 496 2.44 -9.79 5.83
C CYS A 496 3.08 -10.17 4.49
N GLY A 497 3.36 -9.17 3.63
CA GLY A 497 3.84 -9.42 2.26
C GLY A 497 5.12 -8.69 1.89
N CYS A 498 5.64 -7.76 2.70
CA CYS A 498 6.85 -7.00 2.37
C CYS A 498 8.04 -7.94 2.17
N PRO A 499 8.70 -7.90 0.98
CA PRO A 499 9.81 -8.80 0.67
C PRO A 499 11.17 -8.27 1.13
N ILE A 500 11.25 -7.02 1.62
CA ILE A 500 12.50 -6.32 1.95
C ILE A 500 13.24 -7.06 3.05
N ASP A 501 14.53 -7.32 2.83
CA ASP A 501 15.35 -8.13 3.75
C ASP A 501 15.40 -7.59 5.18
N MET A 502 15.43 -6.27 5.35
CA MET A 502 15.43 -5.66 6.68
C MET A 502 14.16 -6.01 7.46
N VAL A 503 12.99 -5.92 6.83
CA VAL A 503 11.70 -6.26 7.45
C VAL A 503 11.58 -7.77 7.68
N PHE A 504 11.99 -8.57 6.69
CA PHE A 504 11.95 -10.03 6.77
C PHE A 504 12.86 -10.57 7.89
N LYS A 505 14.12 -10.12 7.93
CA LYS A 505 15.11 -10.56 8.96
C LYS A 505 14.69 -10.14 10.37
N SER A 506 13.90 -9.07 10.52
CA SER A 506 13.33 -8.71 11.82
C SER A 506 12.15 -9.59 12.24
N GLY A 507 11.70 -10.51 11.39
CA GLY A 507 10.55 -11.39 11.64
C GLY A 507 9.18 -10.74 11.35
N GLY A 508 9.15 -9.64 10.59
CA GLY A 508 7.95 -8.96 10.11
C GLY A 508 7.70 -9.15 8.61
N GLY A 509 6.66 -8.54 8.08
CA GLY A 509 6.31 -8.63 6.68
C GLY A 509 6.10 -10.08 6.22
N SER A 510 6.74 -10.49 5.12
CA SER A 510 6.59 -11.86 4.59
C SER A 510 7.13 -12.98 5.50
N ALA A 511 7.90 -12.68 6.54
CA ALA A 511 8.31 -13.68 7.52
C ALA A 511 7.14 -14.20 8.37
N LEU A 512 6.07 -13.42 8.49
CA LEU A 512 4.86 -13.82 9.21
C LEU A 512 4.10 -14.97 8.53
N LEU A 513 4.32 -15.19 7.24
CA LEU A 513 3.71 -16.29 6.48
C LEU A 513 4.18 -17.67 6.96
N GLU A 514 5.36 -17.75 7.58
CA GLU A 514 5.92 -18.96 8.17
C GLU A 514 5.65 -19.05 9.70
N ALA A 515 5.22 -17.94 10.31
CA ALA A 515 4.94 -17.85 11.75
C ALA A 515 3.43 -17.64 12.02
N GLN A 516 2.63 -18.58 11.56
CA GLN A 516 1.15 -18.45 11.51
C GLN A 516 0.51 -18.30 12.89
N GLY A 517 0.96 -19.01 13.91
CA GLY A 517 0.45 -18.85 15.29
C GLY A 517 0.75 -17.46 15.88
N LYS A 518 1.93 -16.90 15.54
CA LYS A 518 2.25 -15.51 15.89
C LYS A 518 1.36 -14.52 15.13
N LEU A 519 1.11 -14.77 13.84
CA LEU A 519 0.23 -13.94 13.00
C LEU A 519 -1.20 -13.93 13.57
N GLU A 520 -1.75 -15.08 13.95
CA GLU A 520 -3.08 -15.17 14.58
C GLU A 520 -3.15 -14.31 15.85
N ARG A 521 -2.16 -14.42 16.74
CA ARG A 521 -2.10 -13.59 17.96
C ARG A 521 -2.00 -12.10 17.66
N MET A 522 -1.27 -11.73 16.58
CA MET A 522 -1.19 -10.33 16.14
C MET A 522 -2.56 -9.80 15.70
N ILE A 523 -3.29 -10.56 14.89
CA ILE A 523 -4.64 -10.16 14.44
C ILE A 523 -5.61 -10.07 15.62
N ARG A 524 -5.62 -11.06 16.53
CA ARG A 524 -6.49 -11.04 17.74
C ARG A 524 -6.20 -9.81 18.60
N GLY A 525 -4.92 -9.53 18.87
CA GLY A 525 -4.54 -8.37 19.67
C GLY A 525 -4.90 -7.04 19.00
N MET A 526 -4.68 -6.91 17.68
CA MET A 526 -5.10 -5.73 16.93
C MET A 526 -6.63 -5.57 16.95
N ASN A 527 -7.37 -6.66 16.73
CA ASN A 527 -8.84 -6.65 16.74
C ASN A 527 -9.39 -6.25 18.12
N ALA A 528 -8.79 -6.70 19.22
CA ALA A 528 -9.18 -6.32 20.57
C ALA A 528 -8.97 -4.83 20.85
N MET A 529 -7.94 -4.19 20.24
CA MET A 529 -7.56 -2.81 20.54
C MET A 529 -8.03 -1.77 19.53
N SER A 530 -8.46 -2.19 18.33
CA SER A 530 -8.80 -1.24 17.25
C SER A 530 -10.16 -0.53 17.42
N GLY A 531 -10.88 -0.74 18.51
CA GLY A 531 -12.23 -0.21 18.67
C GLY A 531 -13.14 -0.67 17.54
N GLU A 532 -13.82 0.24 16.89
CA GLU A 532 -14.72 -0.04 15.75
C GLU A 532 -13.99 -0.25 14.42
N ILE A 533 -12.67 -0.05 14.37
CA ILE A 533 -11.92 -0.11 13.11
C ILE A 533 -11.61 -1.58 12.77
N PRO A 534 -12.04 -2.09 11.61
CA PRO A 534 -11.78 -3.46 11.18
C PRO A 534 -10.29 -3.71 10.90
N ILE A 535 -9.84 -4.93 11.13
CA ILE A 535 -8.47 -5.38 10.85
C ILE A 535 -8.44 -6.20 9.56
N THR A 536 -7.47 -5.92 8.70
CA THR A 536 -7.21 -6.67 7.46
C THR A 536 -5.76 -7.12 7.39
N ALA A 537 -5.44 -8.01 6.46
CA ALA A 537 -4.09 -8.51 6.26
C ALA A 537 -3.71 -8.59 4.78
N LYS A 538 -2.52 -8.12 4.43
CA LYS A 538 -1.98 -8.24 3.07
C LYS A 538 -0.85 -9.24 3.03
N ILE A 539 -1.05 -10.35 2.29
CA ILE A 539 -0.18 -11.53 2.22
C ILE A 539 0.42 -11.75 0.82
N ARG A 540 1.34 -12.69 0.70
CA ARG A 540 1.86 -13.27 -0.55
C ARG A 540 1.57 -14.77 -0.58
N THR A 541 1.82 -15.41 -1.74
CA THR A 541 1.62 -16.88 -1.91
C THR A 541 2.47 -17.70 -0.94
N GLY A 542 3.57 -17.16 -0.47
CA GLY A 542 4.50 -17.79 0.47
C GLY A 542 5.85 -17.09 0.45
N VAL A 543 6.79 -17.58 1.24
CA VAL A 543 8.19 -17.11 1.23
C VAL A 543 8.92 -17.73 0.04
N LYS A 544 8.89 -19.05 -0.09
CA LYS A 544 9.53 -19.81 -1.17
C LYS A 544 8.56 -20.09 -2.30
N SER A 545 9.04 -20.02 -3.54
CA SER A 545 8.22 -20.31 -4.73
C SER A 545 7.82 -21.78 -4.82
N SER A 546 8.64 -22.67 -4.28
CA SER A 546 8.38 -24.14 -4.26
C SER A 546 7.43 -24.57 -3.13
N ARG A 547 7.15 -23.69 -2.17
CA ARG A 547 6.30 -24.02 -1.01
C ARG A 547 5.33 -22.86 -0.75
N PRO A 548 4.23 -22.79 -1.47
CA PRO A 548 3.18 -21.81 -1.21
C PRO A 548 2.50 -22.13 0.13
N THR A 549 2.26 -21.11 0.95
CA THR A 549 1.65 -21.24 2.29
C THR A 549 0.34 -20.47 2.43
N ALA A 550 -0.11 -19.77 1.38
CA ALA A 550 -1.30 -18.92 1.46
C ALA A 550 -2.57 -19.65 1.94
N PRO A 551 -2.93 -20.87 1.51
CA PRO A 551 -4.14 -21.55 2.00
C PRO A 551 -4.12 -21.75 3.52
N SER A 552 -2.98 -22.20 4.07
CA SER A 552 -2.83 -22.37 5.52
C SER A 552 -2.90 -21.05 6.28
N VAL A 553 -2.27 -19.98 5.75
CA VAL A 553 -2.35 -18.63 6.32
C VAL A 553 -3.79 -18.11 6.29
N ILE A 554 -4.50 -18.30 5.19
CA ILE A 554 -5.91 -17.92 5.02
C ILE A 554 -6.78 -18.66 6.06
N GLY A 555 -6.59 -19.97 6.25
CA GLY A 555 -7.31 -20.73 7.27
C GLY A 555 -7.07 -20.18 8.69
N LYS A 556 -5.82 -19.81 9.01
CA LYS A 556 -5.50 -19.18 10.29
C LYS A 556 -6.11 -17.78 10.47
N LEU A 557 -6.18 -16.99 9.41
CA LEU A 557 -6.80 -15.66 9.43
C LEU A 557 -8.33 -15.75 9.51
N ALA A 558 -8.93 -16.75 8.88
CA ALA A 558 -10.36 -16.92 8.81
C ALA A 558 -10.95 -17.54 10.10
N PHE A 559 -10.33 -18.59 10.61
CA PHE A 559 -10.86 -19.35 11.74
C PHE A 559 -9.98 -19.30 12.99
N GLY A 560 -8.70 -19.02 12.85
CA GLY A 560 -7.73 -19.22 13.91
C GLY A 560 -7.34 -20.71 14.08
N SER A 561 -6.58 -20.99 15.13
CA SER A 561 -6.32 -22.35 15.57
C SER A 561 -7.60 -22.95 16.16
N ARG A 562 -7.73 -24.27 16.07
CA ARG A 562 -8.92 -24.98 16.56
C ARG A 562 -9.25 -24.66 18.03
N GLU A 563 -8.26 -24.71 18.90
CA GLU A 563 -8.41 -24.44 20.33
C GLU A 563 -8.85 -22.99 20.62
N HIS A 564 -8.24 -22.01 19.94
CA HIS A 564 -8.67 -20.62 20.09
C HIS A 564 -10.05 -20.37 19.50
N ARG A 565 -10.39 -21.02 18.37
CA ARG A 565 -11.70 -20.86 17.75
C ARG A 565 -12.81 -21.37 18.67
N GLU A 566 -12.63 -22.55 19.26
CA GLU A 566 -13.60 -23.15 20.17
C GLU A 566 -13.91 -22.28 21.40
N ARG A 567 -12.95 -21.48 21.86
CA ARG A 567 -13.11 -20.66 23.06
C ARG A 567 -13.32 -19.17 22.78
N LEU A 568 -12.67 -18.65 21.77
CA LEU A 568 -12.55 -17.20 21.52
C LEU A 568 -13.19 -16.76 20.20
N GLY A 569 -13.70 -17.70 19.40
CA GLY A 569 -14.15 -17.41 18.07
C GLY A 569 -13.01 -17.15 17.07
N ALA A 570 -13.35 -16.64 15.89
CA ALA A 570 -12.41 -16.30 14.85
C ALA A 570 -11.48 -15.12 15.25
N PRO A 571 -10.30 -14.95 14.63
CA PRO A 571 -9.36 -13.88 14.98
C PRO A 571 -9.86 -12.46 14.70
N GLY A 572 -10.87 -12.28 13.86
CA GLY A 572 -11.44 -10.98 13.52
C GLY A 572 -10.76 -10.31 12.33
N CYS A 573 -10.26 -11.08 11.35
CA CYS A 573 -9.75 -10.54 10.09
C CYS A 573 -10.91 -10.27 9.13
N ALA A 574 -11.09 -9.01 8.73
CA ALA A 574 -12.21 -8.57 7.91
C ALA A 574 -12.00 -8.78 6.40
N ALA A 575 -10.76 -8.67 5.95
CA ALA A 575 -10.40 -8.88 4.56
C ALA A 575 -8.95 -9.35 4.44
N ILE A 576 -8.69 -10.14 3.41
CA ILE A 576 -7.37 -10.64 3.07
C ILE A 576 -7.04 -10.21 1.65
N THR A 577 -5.89 -9.56 1.46
CA THR A 577 -5.37 -9.24 0.13
C THR A 577 -4.22 -10.18 -0.22
N LEU A 578 -4.33 -10.94 -1.32
CA LEU A 578 -3.29 -11.85 -1.78
C LEU A 578 -2.55 -11.30 -3.00
N HIS A 579 -1.24 -11.08 -2.87
CA HIS A 579 -0.37 -10.84 -4.00
C HIS A 579 0.07 -12.17 -4.61
N GLY A 580 -0.27 -12.41 -5.90
CA GLY A 580 -0.03 -13.66 -6.63
C GLY A 580 1.45 -13.99 -6.90
N ARG A 581 2.35 -13.64 -6.00
CA ARG A 581 3.79 -13.92 -6.05
C ARG A 581 4.34 -14.27 -4.69
N SER A 582 5.35 -15.15 -4.65
CA SER A 582 6.11 -15.41 -3.43
C SER A 582 7.07 -14.25 -3.11
N ARG A 583 7.66 -14.26 -1.90
CA ARG A 583 8.73 -13.33 -1.54
C ARG A 583 9.92 -13.44 -2.49
N GLU A 584 10.34 -14.66 -2.84
CA GLU A 584 11.48 -14.89 -3.74
C GLU A 584 11.25 -14.40 -5.16
N GLN A 585 10.02 -14.57 -5.68
CA GLN A 585 9.67 -14.14 -7.03
C GLN A 585 9.71 -12.62 -7.18
N ARG A 586 9.35 -11.89 -6.13
CA ARG A 586 9.20 -10.43 -6.19
C ARG A 586 8.36 -10.02 -7.42
N TYR A 587 9.01 -9.50 -8.47
CA TYR A 587 8.37 -9.14 -9.75
C TYR A 587 9.01 -9.84 -10.97
N THR A 588 9.88 -10.84 -10.76
CA THR A 588 10.59 -11.57 -11.84
C THR A 588 9.68 -12.49 -12.66
N LYS A 589 8.51 -12.83 -12.11
CA LYS A 589 7.49 -13.67 -12.77
C LYS A 589 6.16 -12.94 -12.80
N ARG A 590 5.26 -13.34 -13.67
CA ARG A 590 3.86 -12.86 -13.65
C ARG A 590 3.19 -13.27 -12.35
N ALA A 591 2.19 -12.48 -11.90
CA ALA A 591 1.32 -12.88 -10.79
C ALA A 591 0.50 -14.09 -11.18
N ASP A 592 0.37 -15.05 -10.29
CA ASP A 592 -0.41 -16.26 -10.48
C ASP A 592 -1.87 -16.00 -10.08
N TRP A 593 -2.68 -15.67 -11.08
CA TRP A 593 -4.10 -15.40 -10.89
C TRP A 593 -4.94 -16.66 -10.77
N SER A 594 -4.45 -17.80 -11.27
CA SER A 594 -5.09 -19.08 -11.04
C SER A 594 -5.03 -19.43 -9.56
N TYR A 595 -3.85 -19.32 -8.97
CA TYR A 595 -3.66 -19.54 -7.53
C TYR A 595 -4.43 -18.54 -6.64
N ILE A 596 -4.53 -17.26 -7.08
CA ILE A 596 -5.41 -16.29 -6.41
C ILE A 596 -6.85 -16.78 -6.44
N GLY A 597 -7.33 -17.30 -7.57
CA GLY A 597 -8.69 -17.85 -7.74
C GLY A 597 -8.96 -19.06 -6.83
N GLU A 598 -8.00 -19.97 -6.69
CA GLU A 598 -8.08 -21.09 -5.75
C GLU A 598 -8.24 -20.60 -4.29
N CYS A 599 -7.44 -19.60 -3.92
CA CYS A 599 -7.55 -18.99 -2.59
C CYS A 599 -8.85 -18.20 -2.38
N ALA A 600 -9.39 -17.56 -3.41
CA ALA A 600 -10.69 -16.91 -3.36
C ALA A 600 -11.83 -17.93 -3.16
N ALA A 601 -11.78 -19.05 -3.87
CA ALA A 601 -12.73 -20.15 -3.67
C ALA A 601 -12.67 -20.74 -2.26
N LEU A 602 -11.46 -20.84 -1.68
CA LEU A 602 -11.26 -21.28 -0.31
C LEU A 602 -11.93 -20.34 0.70
N ILE A 603 -11.75 -19.03 0.54
CA ILE A 603 -12.39 -18.02 1.41
C ILE A 603 -13.92 -18.10 1.29
N LYS A 604 -14.45 -18.28 0.09
CA LYS A 604 -15.88 -18.44 -0.12
C LYS A 604 -16.41 -19.67 0.62
N ALA A 605 -15.73 -20.81 0.47
CA ALA A 605 -16.08 -22.03 1.21
C ALA A 605 -16.00 -21.84 2.74
N TYR A 606 -15.01 -21.07 3.23
CA TYR A 606 -14.91 -20.77 4.67
C TYR A 606 -16.04 -19.84 5.16
N ASN A 607 -16.46 -18.88 4.37
CA ASN A 607 -17.62 -18.05 4.70
C ASN A 607 -18.88 -18.92 4.78
N GLU A 608 -19.10 -19.83 3.80
CA GLU A 608 -20.21 -20.76 3.79
C GLU A 608 -20.17 -21.74 4.99
N GLN A 609 -18.99 -22.21 5.40
CA GLN A 609 -18.85 -23.05 6.60
C GLN A 609 -19.18 -22.29 7.88
N LYS A 610 -18.83 -20.99 7.99
CA LYS A 610 -19.19 -20.16 9.12
C LYS A 610 -20.70 -19.98 9.20
N ASP A 611 -21.35 -19.73 8.08
CA ASP A 611 -22.80 -19.57 7.99
C ASP A 611 -23.55 -20.86 8.37
N ALA A 612 -22.91 -22.03 8.10
CA ALA A 612 -23.47 -23.35 8.44
C ALA A 612 -23.21 -23.79 9.89
N LEU A 613 -22.34 -23.10 10.62
CA LEU A 613 -22.09 -23.38 12.04
C LEU A 613 -23.26 -22.83 12.87
N THR A 614 -24.31 -23.60 12.98
CA THR A 614 -25.40 -23.34 13.88
C THR A 614 -25.32 -24.27 15.10
N ASP A 615 -25.69 -23.79 16.26
CA ASP A 615 -25.92 -24.60 17.45
C ASP A 615 -24.69 -25.29 18.10
N THR A 616 -23.49 -24.79 17.98
CA THR A 616 -22.36 -25.30 18.76
C THR A 616 -21.96 -24.30 19.83
N ALA A 617 -21.63 -24.78 21.04
CA ALA A 617 -21.06 -23.94 22.08
C ALA A 617 -19.72 -23.28 21.70
N ALA A 618 -19.16 -23.72 20.57
CA ALA A 618 -17.93 -23.29 19.97
C ALA A 618 -18.14 -22.28 18.83
N GLU A 619 -19.36 -21.93 18.49
CA GLU A 619 -19.66 -21.00 17.41
C GLU A 619 -19.07 -19.62 17.73
N PRO A 620 -18.33 -19.01 16.80
CA PRO A 620 -17.85 -17.65 16.99
C PRO A 620 -19.02 -16.69 17.20
N ASP A 621 -18.94 -15.84 18.23
CA ASP A 621 -19.90 -14.77 18.40
C ASP A 621 -19.84 -13.83 17.20
N PRO A 622 -20.89 -13.70 16.38
CA PRO A 622 -20.90 -12.84 15.19
C PRO A 622 -20.50 -11.40 15.48
N SER A 623 -20.76 -10.90 16.68
CA SER A 623 -20.37 -9.54 17.10
C SER A 623 -18.86 -9.35 17.22
N THR A 624 -18.10 -10.43 17.34
CA THR A 624 -16.63 -10.39 17.37
C THR A 624 -16.00 -10.40 15.99
N LEU A 625 -16.80 -10.67 14.94
CA LEU A 625 -16.34 -10.76 13.58
C LEU A 625 -16.65 -9.45 12.85
N PRO A 626 -15.67 -8.86 12.18
CA PRO A 626 -15.91 -7.65 11.40
C PRO A 626 -16.75 -7.96 10.15
N ASN A 627 -17.36 -6.94 9.60
CA ASN A 627 -18.05 -6.85 8.32
C ASN A 627 -19.49 -7.37 8.22
N SER A 628 -19.88 -8.40 8.90
CA SER A 628 -21.24 -8.92 8.76
C SER A 628 -21.70 -9.64 10.03
N LYS A 629 -22.98 -9.87 10.15
CA LYS A 629 -23.54 -10.74 11.19
C LYS A 629 -22.95 -12.14 11.10
N ASP A 630 -22.65 -12.58 9.89
CA ASP A 630 -22.22 -13.94 9.58
C ASP A 630 -20.68 -14.08 9.62
N GLY A 631 -19.95 -13.01 9.97
CA GLY A 631 -18.49 -13.02 10.06
C GLY A 631 -17.79 -13.21 8.74
N ARG A 632 -18.38 -12.71 7.63
CA ARG A 632 -17.83 -12.81 6.28
C ARG A 632 -16.47 -12.13 6.17
N ILE A 633 -15.55 -12.77 5.46
CA ILE A 633 -14.24 -12.26 5.11
C ILE A 633 -14.20 -11.93 3.62
N TYR A 634 -13.76 -10.73 3.28
CA TYR A 634 -13.52 -10.33 1.90
C TYR A 634 -12.15 -10.77 1.41
N PHE A 635 -12.05 -11.01 0.09
CA PHE A 635 -10.80 -11.44 -0.52
C PHE A 635 -10.44 -10.59 -1.73
N LEU A 636 -9.31 -9.88 -1.65
CA LEU A 636 -8.81 -8.99 -2.67
C LEU A 636 -7.65 -9.64 -3.43
N GLY A 637 -7.71 -9.60 -4.78
CA GLY A 637 -6.58 -9.99 -5.61
C GLY A 637 -5.57 -8.85 -5.78
N ASN A 638 -4.29 -9.18 -5.92
CA ASN A 638 -3.26 -8.19 -6.20
C ASN A 638 -2.16 -8.75 -7.12
N GLY A 639 -1.81 -8.00 -8.13
CA GLY A 639 -0.74 -8.31 -9.09
C GLY A 639 -1.16 -8.04 -10.53
N ASP A 640 -0.25 -7.55 -11.34
CA ASP A 640 -0.32 -7.36 -12.80
C ASP A 640 -1.71 -6.97 -13.33
N CYS A 641 -2.22 -5.83 -12.90
CA CYS A 641 -3.43 -5.21 -13.41
C CYS A 641 -3.06 -3.87 -14.04
N TYR A 642 -3.28 -3.72 -15.34
CA TYR A 642 -2.89 -2.56 -16.14
C TYR A 642 -3.97 -2.08 -17.11
N SER A 643 -5.09 -2.78 -17.19
CA SER A 643 -6.24 -2.42 -18.02
C SER A 643 -7.54 -2.73 -17.31
N HIS A 644 -8.65 -2.08 -17.75
CA HIS A 644 -9.99 -2.40 -17.27
C HIS A 644 -10.39 -3.84 -17.64
N ILE A 645 -9.90 -4.36 -18.78
CA ILE A 645 -10.15 -5.75 -19.20
C ILE A 645 -9.50 -6.72 -18.22
N GLU A 646 -8.20 -6.54 -17.91
CA GLU A 646 -7.52 -7.37 -16.90
C GLU A 646 -8.19 -7.26 -15.53
N TYR A 647 -8.64 -6.06 -15.14
CA TYR A 647 -9.38 -5.87 -13.89
C TYR A 647 -10.65 -6.72 -13.86
N GLN A 648 -11.47 -6.63 -14.90
CA GLN A 648 -12.71 -7.39 -15.01
C GLN A 648 -12.46 -8.88 -15.07
N GLU A 649 -11.49 -9.32 -15.88
CA GLU A 649 -11.09 -10.74 -15.93
C GLU A 649 -10.64 -11.28 -14.57
N HIS A 650 -9.90 -10.49 -13.81
CA HIS A 650 -9.46 -10.89 -12.48
C HIS A 650 -10.62 -11.03 -11.50
N VAL A 651 -11.58 -10.11 -11.53
CA VAL A 651 -12.78 -10.20 -10.70
C VAL A 651 -13.64 -11.41 -11.10
N GLU A 652 -13.90 -11.59 -12.39
CA GLU A 652 -14.82 -12.63 -12.88
C GLU A 652 -14.19 -14.03 -12.83
N LYS A 653 -12.96 -14.19 -13.34
CA LYS A 653 -12.30 -15.50 -13.47
C LYS A 653 -11.71 -15.99 -12.16
N ALA A 654 -11.02 -15.10 -11.43
CA ALA A 654 -10.47 -15.44 -10.12
C ALA A 654 -11.49 -15.30 -8.99
N ARG A 655 -12.68 -14.73 -9.25
CA ARG A 655 -13.79 -14.59 -8.31
C ARG A 655 -13.39 -13.86 -7.00
N VAL A 656 -12.50 -12.91 -7.12
CA VAL A 656 -12.13 -12.01 -6.01
C VAL A 656 -13.18 -10.92 -5.85
N ASP A 657 -13.37 -10.40 -4.65
CA ASP A 657 -14.34 -9.32 -4.42
C ASP A 657 -13.92 -8.04 -5.14
N THR A 658 -12.63 -7.72 -5.15
CA THR A 658 -12.04 -6.59 -5.90
C THR A 658 -10.56 -6.81 -6.15
N VAL A 659 -9.93 -5.90 -6.92
CA VAL A 659 -8.50 -5.93 -7.21
C VAL A 659 -7.78 -4.74 -6.63
N MET A 660 -6.67 -5.00 -5.93
CA MET A 660 -5.75 -3.98 -5.44
C MET A 660 -4.67 -3.71 -6.51
N ILE A 661 -4.56 -2.46 -6.94
CA ILE A 661 -3.71 -2.02 -8.05
C ILE A 661 -2.46 -1.34 -7.51
N GLY A 662 -1.28 -1.75 -7.98
CA GLY A 662 0.00 -1.13 -7.62
C GLY A 662 0.63 -0.37 -8.77
N ARG A 663 1.59 -0.99 -9.47
CA ARG A 663 2.36 -0.38 -10.56
C ARG A 663 1.51 0.12 -11.73
N GLY A 664 0.38 -0.53 -12.02
CA GLY A 664 -0.55 -0.05 -13.04
C GLY A 664 -1.01 1.38 -12.78
N ALA A 665 -1.34 1.72 -11.54
CA ALA A 665 -1.71 3.07 -11.14
C ALA A 665 -0.53 4.05 -11.19
N LEU A 666 0.70 3.60 -10.90
CA LEU A 666 1.90 4.45 -11.01
C LEU A 666 2.21 4.82 -12.47
N ILE A 667 1.98 3.89 -13.39
CA ILE A 667 2.21 4.13 -14.81
C ILE A 667 1.10 5.00 -15.39
N LYS A 668 -0.16 4.69 -15.07
CA LYS A 668 -1.34 5.48 -15.50
C LYS A 668 -2.39 5.58 -14.38
N PRO A 669 -2.38 6.66 -13.60
CA PRO A 669 -3.32 6.83 -12.48
C PRO A 669 -4.79 6.86 -12.92
N TRP A 670 -5.08 7.25 -14.18
CA TRP A 670 -6.43 7.18 -14.76
C TRP A 670 -6.90 5.75 -15.07
N LEU A 671 -6.12 4.72 -14.69
CA LEU A 671 -6.58 3.32 -14.75
C LEU A 671 -7.87 3.11 -13.95
N PHE A 672 -8.05 3.83 -12.85
CA PHE A 672 -9.29 3.81 -12.08
C PHE A 672 -10.47 4.39 -12.85
N GLU A 673 -10.24 5.45 -13.63
CA GLU A 673 -11.24 6.02 -14.54
C GLU A 673 -11.57 5.06 -15.71
N GLU A 674 -10.58 4.37 -16.26
CA GLU A 674 -10.77 3.33 -17.27
C GLU A 674 -11.64 2.17 -16.74
N ILE A 675 -11.38 1.73 -15.51
CA ILE A 675 -12.16 0.68 -14.85
C ILE A 675 -13.61 1.13 -14.65
N GLY A 676 -13.83 2.33 -14.13
CA GLY A 676 -15.18 2.87 -13.93
C GLY A 676 -15.97 3.06 -15.20
N LYS A 677 -15.30 3.37 -16.32
CA LYS A 677 -15.91 3.56 -17.65
C LYS A 677 -15.95 2.30 -18.51
N ALA A 678 -15.26 1.24 -18.08
CA ALA A 678 -15.07 -0.01 -18.83
C ALA A 678 -14.51 0.22 -20.25
N GLN A 679 -13.60 1.19 -20.42
CA GLN A 679 -13.02 1.52 -21.73
C GLN A 679 -11.57 2.02 -21.60
N TYR A 680 -10.80 1.86 -22.64
CA TYR A 680 -9.46 2.48 -22.76
C TYR A 680 -9.57 3.98 -22.97
N LEU A 681 -8.70 4.75 -22.28
CA LEU A 681 -8.63 6.20 -22.42
C LEU A 681 -7.23 6.58 -22.93
N ASP A 682 -7.15 7.00 -24.20
CA ASP A 682 -5.89 7.50 -24.79
C ASP A 682 -5.67 8.96 -24.37
N LYS A 683 -5.15 9.16 -23.16
CA LYS A 683 -4.87 10.49 -22.64
C LYS A 683 -3.75 11.17 -23.42
N SER A 684 -4.02 12.33 -23.96
CA SER A 684 -3.04 13.17 -24.62
C SER A 684 -1.92 13.59 -23.66
N ALA A 685 -0.79 14.01 -24.22
CA ALA A 685 0.32 14.53 -23.42
C ALA A 685 -0.10 15.73 -22.56
N THR A 686 -0.96 16.62 -23.09
CA THR A 686 -1.50 17.77 -22.36
C THR A 686 -2.38 17.34 -21.19
N GLU A 687 -3.31 16.39 -21.38
CA GLU A 687 -4.11 15.83 -20.30
C GLU A 687 -3.25 15.18 -19.22
N ARG A 688 -2.22 14.41 -19.58
CA ARG A 688 -1.27 13.82 -18.65
C ARG A 688 -0.47 14.88 -17.89
N LEU A 689 -0.13 15.98 -18.55
CA LEU A 689 0.53 17.13 -17.93
C LEU A 689 -0.36 17.79 -16.87
N THR A 690 -1.69 17.83 -17.07
CA THR A 690 -2.62 18.34 -16.02
C THR A 690 -2.62 17.46 -14.77
N TYR A 691 -2.43 16.14 -14.91
CA TYR A 691 -2.28 15.26 -13.73
C TYR A 691 -0.98 15.54 -12.97
N ILE A 692 0.09 15.85 -13.69
CA ILE A 692 1.37 16.27 -13.09
C ILE A 692 1.19 17.61 -12.37
N GLU A 693 0.51 18.58 -12.99
CA GLU A 693 0.16 19.85 -12.37
C GLU A 693 -0.63 19.66 -11.06
N LYS A 694 -1.68 18.83 -11.08
CA LYS A 694 -2.47 18.50 -9.89
C LYS A 694 -1.60 17.89 -8.79
N PHE A 695 -0.74 16.94 -9.13
CA PHE A 695 0.20 16.37 -8.17
C PHE A 695 1.10 17.44 -7.55
N VAL A 696 1.62 18.39 -8.36
CA VAL A 696 2.44 19.49 -7.85
C VAL A 696 1.65 20.39 -6.91
N ARG A 697 0.42 20.80 -7.28
CA ARG A 697 -0.46 21.61 -6.42
C ARG A 697 -0.70 20.90 -5.08
N TYR A 698 -1.00 19.61 -5.10
CA TYR A 698 -1.18 18.81 -3.89
C TYR A 698 0.12 18.64 -3.09
N GLY A 699 1.27 18.55 -3.75
CA GLY A 699 2.57 18.50 -3.09
C GLY A 699 2.91 19.80 -2.38
N LEU A 700 2.70 20.95 -3.02
CA LEU A 700 2.90 22.27 -2.43
C LEU A 700 1.94 22.51 -1.24
N ASP A 701 0.74 21.99 -1.31
CA ASP A 701 -0.22 22.01 -0.21
C ASP A 701 0.26 21.17 0.99
N VAL A 702 0.73 19.96 0.77
CA VAL A 702 1.11 19.01 1.83
C VAL A 702 2.49 19.31 2.41
N TRP A 703 3.48 19.62 1.57
CA TRP A 703 4.88 19.79 1.99
C TRP A 703 5.29 21.25 2.14
N GLY A 704 4.49 22.19 1.64
CA GLY A 704 4.74 23.63 1.68
C GLY A 704 5.21 24.18 0.34
N SER A 705 5.03 25.50 0.18
CA SER A 705 5.43 26.26 -1.00
C SER A 705 6.75 27.02 -0.82
N ASP A 706 7.47 26.77 0.28
CA ASP A 706 8.83 27.23 0.52
C ASP A 706 9.88 26.38 -0.23
N GLU A 707 11.14 26.75 -0.13
CA GLU A 707 12.23 26.05 -0.83
C GLU A 707 12.30 24.57 -0.46
N VAL A 708 12.05 24.21 0.80
CA VAL A 708 12.04 22.83 1.27
C VAL A 708 10.85 22.07 0.70
N GLY A 709 9.67 22.65 0.74
CA GLY A 709 8.44 22.04 0.21
C GLY A 709 8.48 21.87 -1.30
N VAL A 710 8.99 22.87 -2.04
CA VAL A 710 9.23 22.77 -3.49
C VAL A 710 10.22 21.64 -3.79
N GLY A 711 11.31 21.53 -3.03
CA GLY A 711 12.29 20.46 -3.15
C GLY A 711 11.70 19.07 -2.90
N LEU A 712 10.86 18.91 -1.87
CA LEU A 712 10.16 17.66 -1.56
C LEU A 712 9.16 17.30 -2.66
N THR A 713 8.35 18.26 -3.12
CA THR A 713 7.39 18.07 -4.20
C THR A 713 8.10 17.59 -5.46
N ARG A 714 9.21 18.23 -5.84
CA ARG A 714 10.05 17.84 -6.99
C ARG A 714 10.58 16.43 -6.85
N ARG A 715 11.13 16.09 -5.69
CA ARG A 715 11.66 14.77 -5.42
C ARG A 715 10.60 13.68 -5.59
N PHE A 716 9.44 13.84 -4.98
CA PHE A 716 8.36 12.83 -5.08
C PHE A 716 7.74 12.79 -6.47
N LEU A 717 7.67 13.91 -7.19
CA LEU A 717 7.27 13.94 -8.58
C LEU A 717 8.25 13.15 -9.46
N LEU A 718 9.56 13.34 -9.30
CA LEU A 718 10.58 12.59 -10.03
C LEU A 718 10.51 11.07 -9.73
N GLU A 719 10.26 10.69 -8.49
CA GLU A 719 10.01 9.28 -8.14
C GLU A 719 8.78 8.72 -8.85
N TRP A 720 7.71 9.50 -9.01
CA TRP A 720 6.54 9.07 -9.77
C TRP A 720 6.82 9.03 -11.28
N LEU A 721 7.48 10.03 -11.84
CA LEU A 721 7.86 10.07 -13.26
C LEU A 721 8.74 8.88 -13.66
N SER A 722 9.51 8.32 -12.72
CA SER A 722 10.28 7.09 -12.92
C SER A 722 9.42 5.86 -13.28
N PHE A 723 8.12 5.91 -13.04
CA PHE A 723 7.14 4.91 -13.48
C PHE A 723 6.27 5.45 -14.64
N ALA A 724 5.82 6.70 -14.55
CA ALA A 724 4.89 7.29 -15.50
C ALA A 724 5.44 7.34 -16.93
N HIS A 725 6.76 7.50 -17.12
CA HIS A 725 7.40 7.45 -18.43
C HIS A 725 7.18 6.12 -19.17
N ARG A 726 6.84 5.06 -18.48
CA ARG A 726 6.57 3.73 -19.06
C ARG A 726 5.22 3.64 -19.76
N TYR A 727 4.35 4.62 -19.60
CA TYR A 727 3.07 4.66 -20.29
C TYR A 727 3.29 4.87 -21.80
N ILE A 728 2.67 4.03 -22.59
CA ILE A 728 2.63 4.15 -24.04
C ILE A 728 1.22 4.56 -24.43
N PRO A 729 1.05 5.69 -25.16
CA PRO A 729 -0.25 6.07 -25.69
C PRO A 729 -0.86 4.95 -26.52
N ILE A 730 -2.16 4.74 -26.35
CA ILE A 730 -2.87 3.62 -26.96
C ILE A 730 -2.77 3.66 -28.48
N GLY A 731 -2.83 4.86 -29.08
CA GLY A 731 -2.71 5.06 -30.50
C GLY A 731 -1.38 4.61 -31.12
N LEU A 732 -0.34 4.47 -30.29
CA LEU A 732 1.01 4.02 -30.72
C LEU A 732 1.19 2.51 -30.64
N LEU A 733 0.26 1.76 -30.05
CA LEU A 733 0.35 0.32 -29.84
C LEU A 733 -0.21 -0.45 -31.06
N GLU A 734 0.42 -1.57 -31.39
CA GLU A 734 -0.05 -2.49 -32.43
C GLU A 734 -1.29 -3.29 -31.96
N TYR A 735 -1.34 -3.63 -30.66
CA TYR A 735 -2.45 -4.37 -30.05
C TYR A 735 -2.64 -4.04 -28.58
N LEU A 736 -3.82 -4.31 -28.03
CA LEU A 736 -4.23 -4.09 -26.65
C LEU A 736 -4.67 -5.39 -25.97
N PRO A 737 -4.49 -5.53 -24.66
CA PRO A 737 -3.68 -4.67 -23.78
C PRO A 737 -2.18 -4.97 -23.90
N PRO A 738 -1.31 -3.99 -23.65
CA PRO A 738 0.11 -4.26 -23.43
C PRO A 738 0.30 -4.93 -22.05
N SER A 739 1.35 -5.72 -21.89
CA SER A 739 1.65 -6.31 -20.57
C SER A 739 2.25 -5.25 -19.64
N LEU A 740 1.84 -5.25 -18.36
CA LEU A 740 2.40 -4.37 -17.34
C LEU A 740 3.93 -4.47 -17.22
N ASN A 741 4.49 -5.65 -17.52
CA ASN A 741 5.92 -5.91 -17.38
C ASN A 741 6.70 -5.61 -18.66
N ASP A 742 6.03 -5.34 -19.78
CA ASP A 742 6.69 -4.94 -21.01
C ASP A 742 7.21 -3.51 -20.89
N ARG A 743 8.42 -3.29 -21.35
CA ARG A 743 9.03 -1.96 -21.35
C ARG A 743 8.93 -1.32 -22.73
N PRO A 744 8.66 -0.01 -22.81
CA PRO A 744 8.71 0.67 -24.08
C PRO A 744 10.15 0.62 -24.62
N PRO A 745 10.35 0.31 -25.93
CA PRO A 745 11.58 0.65 -26.61
C PRO A 745 11.71 2.17 -26.67
N ALA A 746 12.88 2.68 -27.09
CA ALA A 746 12.99 4.11 -27.42
C ALA A 746 12.04 4.44 -28.58
N TYR A 747 11.18 5.45 -28.40
CA TYR A 747 10.19 5.83 -29.40
C TYR A 747 9.93 7.35 -29.43
N VAL A 748 9.47 7.83 -30.55
CA VAL A 748 9.01 9.21 -30.74
C VAL A 748 7.49 9.23 -30.52
N GLY A 749 7.01 10.13 -29.66
CA GLY A 749 5.59 10.39 -29.45
C GLY A 749 4.97 11.17 -30.61
N ARG A 750 3.66 11.38 -30.58
CA ARG A 750 2.89 12.16 -31.57
C ARG A 750 3.26 13.65 -31.59
N ASN A 751 3.91 14.14 -30.54
CA ASN A 751 4.43 15.49 -30.37
C ASN A 751 5.63 15.51 -29.42
N GLU A 752 6.30 16.67 -29.33
CA GLU A 752 7.49 16.85 -28.50
C GLU A 752 7.25 16.58 -27.01
N LEU A 753 6.11 17.04 -26.46
CA LEU A 753 5.75 16.80 -25.07
C LEU A 753 5.53 15.31 -24.79
N GLU A 754 4.89 14.59 -25.69
CA GLU A 754 4.68 13.15 -25.56
C GLU A 754 6.02 12.39 -25.60
N THR A 755 6.92 12.79 -26.49
CA THR A 755 8.29 12.26 -26.57
C THR A 755 9.07 12.54 -25.28
N LEU A 756 8.96 13.77 -24.74
CA LEU A 756 9.60 14.15 -23.49
C LEU A 756 9.09 13.29 -22.32
N MET A 757 7.76 13.06 -22.24
CA MET A 757 7.14 12.23 -21.21
C MET A 757 7.49 10.74 -21.31
N ALA A 758 7.87 10.28 -22.50
CA ALA A 758 8.27 8.90 -22.76
C ALA A 758 9.74 8.63 -22.45
N SER A 759 10.53 9.67 -22.25
CA SER A 759 11.97 9.54 -22.02
C SER A 759 12.27 8.78 -20.73
N GLY A 760 13.15 7.79 -20.79
CA GLY A 760 13.71 7.08 -19.63
C GLY A 760 14.81 7.88 -18.91
N ASN A 761 15.21 9.05 -19.45
CA ASN A 761 16.29 9.86 -18.90
C ASN A 761 15.76 10.80 -17.78
N TYR A 762 16.32 10.68 -16.59
CA TYR A 762 15.90 11.53 -15.46
C TYR A 762 16.14 13.04 -15.69
N LYS A 763 17.04 13.44 -16.59
CA LYS A 763 17.26 14.83 -16.95
C LYS A 763 16.03 15.42 -17.67
N ASP A 764 15.35 14.61 -18.47
CA ASP A 764 14.09 15.01 -19.11
C ASP A 764 12.93 15.08 -18.11
N TRP A 765 12.91 14.20 -17.11
CA TRP A 765 11.95 14.32 -16.00
C TRP A 765 12.18 15.59 -15.18
N ILE A 766 13.44 16.02 -15.00
CA ILE A 766 13.75 17.31 -14.37
C ILE A 766 13.12 18.44 -15.17
N LYS A 767 13.27 18.48 -16.51
CA LYS A 767 12.63 19.50 -17.38
C LYS A 767 11.11 19.55 -17.16
N ILE A 768 10.44 18.39 -17.05
CA ILE A 768 9.00 18.35 -16.74
C ILE A 768 8.72 18.97 -15.35
N THR A 769 9.55 18.69 -14.35
CA THR A 769 9.35 19.30 -13.02
C THR A 769 9.59 20.81 -13.00
N GLU A 770 10.48 21.31 -13.86
CA GLU A 770 10.81 22.73 -13.98
C GLU A 770 9.65 23.57 -14.53
N MET A 771 8.77 22.96 -15.31
CA MET A 771 7.56 23.64 -15.83
C MET A 771 6.67 24.17 -14.71
N TYR A 772 6.70 23.53 -13.53
CA TYR A 772 5.81 23.87 -12.40
C TYR A 772 6.54 24.32 -11.12
N LEU A 773 7.78 23.92 -10.95
CA LEU A 773 8.57 24.17 -9.73
C LEU A 773 9.76 25.09 -9.94
N GLY A 774 9.87 25.65 -11.17
CA GLY A 774 11.00 26.46 -11.58
C GLY A 774 12.33 25.67 -11.68
N PRO A 775 13.42 26.32 -12.05
CA PRO A 775 14.72 25.66 -12.24
C PRO A 775 15.21 24.94 -11.00
N VAL A 776 15.92 23.81 -11.17
CA VAL A 776 16.60 23.14 -10.08
C VAL A 776 17.73 24.00 -9.50
N HIS A 777 18.13 23.73 -8.27
CA HIS A 777 19.30 24.40 -7.72
C HIS A 777 20.60 23.88 -8.33
N PRO A 778 21.68 24.69 -8.39
CA PRO A 778 22.98 24.23 -8.83
C PRO A 778 23.45 22.99 -8.05
N GLY A 779 23.88 21.95 -8.71
CA GLY A 779 24.29 20.70 -8.07
C GLY A 779 23.13 19.76 -7.70
N PHE A 780 21.90 19.99 -8.19
CA PHE A 780 20.81 19.03 -8.06
C PHE A 780 21.08 17.81 -8.93
N GLU A 781 21.11 16.65 -8.28
CA GLU A 781 21.16 15.37 -8.96
C GLU A 781 19.98 14.53 -8.52
N PHE A 782 19.39 13.80 -9.45
CA PHE A 782 18.33 12.86 -9.14
C PHE A 782 18.77 11.44 -9.46
N GLN A 783 18.54 10.57 -8.52
CA GLN A 783 18.73 9.14 -8.68
C GLN A 783 17.46 8.44 -8.15
N PRO A 784 16.70 7.73 -9.02
CA PRO A 784 15.49 7.06 -8.58
C PRO A 784 15.80 6.01 -7.52
N LYS A 785 14.83 5.73 -6.66
CA LYS A 785 14.98 4.71 -5.62
C LYS A 785 15.25 3.33 -6.23
N HIS A 786 14.59 3.02 -7.35
CA HIS A 786 14.74 1.78 -8.09
C HIS A 786 15.70 1.99 -9.26
N ARG A 787 16.78 1.21 -9.32
CA ARG A 787 17.90 1.40 -10.29
C ARG A 787 17.51 1.19 -11.74
N SER A 788 16.52 0.37 -12.01
CA SER A 788 16.11 0.01 -13.36
C SER A 788 15.21 1.05 -14.04
N ASN A 789 14.92 2.16 -13.35
CA ASN A 789 13.94 3.14 -13.82
C ASN A 789 14.57 4.39 -14.47
N ALA A 790 15.89 4.51 -14.53
CA ALA A 790 16.54 5.63 -15.21
C ALA A 790 17.87 5.21 -15.81
N TYR A 791 18.11 5.65 -17.05
CA TYR A 791 19.35 5.49 -17.75
C TYR A 791 19.97 6.88 -18.02
N GLU A 792 21.26 7.04 -17.69
CA GLU A 792 22.01 8.27 -17.97
C GLU A 792 22.55 8.32 -19.40
N ALA A 793 22.56 7.19 -20.12
CA ALA A 793 23.42 6.99 -21.27
C ALA A 793 22.71 7.04 -22.63
N GLU A 794 21.45 7.41 -22.70
CA GLU A 794 20.70 7.52 -23.96
C GLU A 794 20.29 8.97 -24.19
N GLY A 795 21.29 9.81 -24.38
CA GLY A 795 21.15 11.19 -24.85
C GLY A 795 21.94 11.42 -26.07
#